data_d07a89b7d6038b9a20df37354b960f35
#
_entry.id   d07a89b7d6038b9a20df37354b960f35
#
_cell.length_a   1.000
_cell.length_b   1.000
_cell.length_c   1.000
_cell.angle_alpha   90.00
_cell.angle_beta   90.00
_cell.angle_gamma   90.00
#
_symmetry.space_group_name_H-M   'P 1'
#
loop_
_entity.id
_entity.type
_entity.pdbx_description
1 polymer ?
#
loop_
_entity_poly.entity_id
_entity_poly.type
_entity_poly.pdbx_seq_one_letter_code
_entity_poly.pdbx_strand_id
1 'polypeptide(L)'
;MTPRAKTAVALSLAAVAVLLVGAASVRNWNGLREPIAHAVHVKTDRTLRIGGDLDIGLRWPYVQVRAADVTFSNPSWARRTNMIEVRHATVDIAISPLFRGRIVFQDVQLDHAALAFEKSRDGRRNWLLDRRQRDSEARVVIRHLAVSDGRVEYDEPAQDTRLSARIATAKRGPDGASAPLTFTVQGRYKGESLVAQGAGDPVLALRDKTRPYHLNVSGKIGQTAVGADGHITDLLKLSAVDLQIVISGASLAQLYPLVGVVFPDTPPYRTHGRLVHGPRQWRYEKFTGEMGRSDIAGSLSVDTEGRRPTLVARLDSTRLDISDLGPLVGAGRANGGAAAAQRAPAGILPRKAFRTERWNHMDADVTLNAGSIDRPEALPLHRLLTRLQLRDGRLRLDPLQFDVAGGTLAGSVELDGRASPIRAAAKLKARKLQLAGLFPTFDRTMTSIGEFNGNIDLKGQGDTVAAMLGSADGRVSLLMDGGEVSKLMMETVSLHLLEIMQLKLAGDEPVRIRCGIADFGVKQGVMEPDILALDTDVSRIDGSGRIDLGQERLDLTVVPKSRKLSLVALRTPIHVQGSFAHPQASLDKGKLAMRGLGALALGAVNPALALLPLIDVGHSVESECRRLIEEVRTSGR
;
A
#
# COMPACT_ATOMS: atom_id res chain seq x y z
N MET A 1 36.12 -26.48 62.64
CA MET A 1 35.37 -25.45 63.38
C MET A 1 35.62 -25.63 64.86
N THR A 2 36.20 -24.64 65.49
CA THR A 2 36.47 -24.63 66.92
C THR A 2 35.15 -24.68 67.75
N PRO A 3 35.13 -25.30 68.95
CA PRO A 3 33.93 -25.41 69.74
C PRO A 3 33.23 -24.05 70.02
N ARG A 4 34.00 -22.96 70.08
CA ARG A 4 33.49 -21.58 70.21
C ARG A 4 32.69 -21.10 69.00
N ALA A 5 33.00 -21.57 67.78
CA ALA A 5 32.23 -21.23 66.57
C ALA A 5 30.90 -21.97 66.51
N LYS A 6 30.82 -23.20 67.05
CA LYS A 6 29.57 -23.96 67.13
C LYS A 6 28.60 -23.36 68.15
N THR A 7 29.11 -22.85 69.28
CA THR A 7 28.27 -22.18 70.30
C THR A 7 27.81 -20.81 69.85
N ALA A 8 28.61 -20.04 69.11
CA ALA A 8 28.18 -18.76 68.53
C ALA A 8 27.08 -18.94 67.46
N VAL A 9 27.19 -19.97 66.63
CA VAL A 9 26.16 -20.30 65.63
C VAL A 9 24.87 -20.81 66.29
N ALA A 10 25.00 -21.63 67.34
CA ALA A 10 23.83 -22.11 68.09
C ALA A 10 23.11 -20.96 68.83
N LEU A 11 23.85 -20.02 69.42
CA LEU A 11 23.29 -18.82 70.05
C LEU A 11 22.65 -17.88 69.05
N SER A 12 23.22 -17.72 67.88
CA SER A 12 22.63 -16.93 66.78
C SER A 12 21.32 -17.56 66.26
N LEU A 13 21.31 -18.89 66.12
CA LEU A 13 20.12 -19.62 65.70
C LEU A 13 19.03 -19.58 66.77
N ALA A 14 19.41 -19.69 68.07
CA ALA A 14 18.46 -19.55 69.18
C ALA A 14 17.91 -18.13 69.29
N ALA A 15 18.74 -17.11 69.13
CA ALA A 15 18.31 -15.72 69.09
C ALA A 15 17.37 -15.42 67.92
N VAL A 16 17.66 -15.97 66.74
CA VAL A 16 16.77 -15.88 65.60
C VAL A 16 15.47 -16.66 65.81
N ALA A 17 15.54 -17.85 66.41
CA ALA A 17 14.35 -18.61 66.75
C ALA A 17 13.49 -17.90 67.82
N VAL A 18 14.10 -17.29 68.84
CA VAL A 18 13.39 -16.48 69.84
C VAL A 18 12.79 -15.22 69.24
N LEU A 19 13.51 -14.57 68.31
CA LEU A 19 12.98 -13.44 67.53
C LEU A 19 11.81 -13.86 66.63
N LEU A 20 11.90 -15.02 66.00
CA LEU A 20 10.82 -15.56 65.16
C LEU A 20 9.61 -16.01 65.99
N VAL A 21 9.82 -16.64 67.13
CA VAL A 21 8.75 -17.02 68.10
C VAL A 21 8.17 -15.77 68.75
N GLY A 22 8.99 -14.81 69.15
CA GLY A 22 8.56 -13.51 69.65
C GLY A 22 7.76 -12.73 68.59
N ALA A 23 8.23 -12.75 67.38
CA ALA A 23 7.52 -12.17 66.25
C ALA A 23 6.20 -12.88 65.94
N ALA A 24 6.14 -14.20 66.02
CA ALA A 24 4.89 -14.97 65.89
C ALA A 24 3.89 -14.73 67.01
N SER A 25 4.36 -14.23 68.16
CA SER A 25 3.52 -13.91 69.35
C SER A 25 2.97 -12.47 69.32
N VAL A 26 3.45 -11.62 68.38
CA VAL A 26 2.94 -10.24 68.25
C VAL A 26 1.58 -10.27 67.58
N ARG A 27 0.56 -9.99 68.30
CA ARG A 27 -0.85 -10.04 67.87
C ARG A 27 -1.27 -8.84 67.00
N ASN A 28 -0.38 -7.85 66.84
CA ASN A 28 -0.69 -6.63 66.11
C ASN A 28 0.53 -6.14 65.28
N TRP A 29 0.60 -6.57 63.98
CA TRP A 29 1.66 -6.18 63.05
C TRP A 29 1.45 -4.77 62.46
N ASN A 30 0.35 -4.11 62.77
CA ASN A 30 0.01 -2.77 62.26
C ASN A 30 1.06 -1.72 62.66
N GLY A 31 1.82 -1.92 63.74
CA GLY A 31 2.94 -1.04 64.14
C GLY A 31 4.11 -1.00 63.14
N LEU A 32 4.23 -1.99 62.23
CA LEU A 32 5.29 -1.98 61.19
C LEU A 32 4.92 -1.17 59.93
N ARG A 33 3.70 -0.64 59.82
CA ARG A 33 3.29 0.14 58.64
C ARG A 33 4.17 1.37 58.43
N GLU A 34 4.37 2.17 59.49
CA GLU A 34 5.17 3.40 59.42
C GLU A 34 6.68 3.14 59.12
N PRO A 35 7.35 2.17 59.82
CA PRO A 35 8.75 1.83 59.45
C PRO A 35 8.90 1.38 57.99
N ILE A 36 7.97 0.58 57.50
CA ILE A 36 7.98 0.12 56.09
C ILE A 36 7.77 1.31 55.15
N ALA A 37 6.80 2.16 55.41
CA ALA A 37 6.52 3.35 54.64
C ALA A 37 7.72 4.31 54.59
N HIS A 38 8.38 4.54 55.72
CA HIS A 38 9.58 5.35 55.82
C HIS A 38 10.74 4.77 55.00
N ALA A 39 11.00 3.47 55.11
CA ALA A 39 12.04 2.80 54.35
C ALA A 39 11.84 2.91 52.80
N VAL A 40 10.59 2.81 52.35
CA VAL A 40 10.23 2.99 50.95
C VAL A 40 10.41 4.44 50.53
N HIS A 41 9.99 5.39 51.34
CA HIS A 41 10.11 6.82 51.07
C HIS A 41 11.58 7.25 50.87
N VAL A 42 12.47 6.82 51.76
CA VAL A 42 13.91 7.14 51.69
C VAL A 42 14.54 6.63 50.39
N LYS A 43 14.10 5.46 49.89
CA LYS A 43 14.66 4.87 48.65
C LYS A 43 14.05 5.41 47.38
N THR A 44 12.76 5.74 47.36
CA THR A 44 12.00 6.02 46.14
C THR A 44 11.50 7.45 46.05
N ASP A 45 11.58 8.24 47.14
CA ASP A 45 10.97 9.56 47.26
C ASP A 45 9.44 9.53 47.02
N ARG A 46 8.81 8.40 47.36
CA ARG A 46 7.39 8.15 47.17
C ARG A 46 6.77 7.68 48.48
N THR A 47 5.51 7.97 48.67
CA THR A 47 4.77 7.56 49.88
C THR A 47 4.10 6.21 49.64
N LEU A 48 4.48 5.22 50.42
CA LEU A 48 3.72 3.97 50.60
C LEU A 48 2.78 4.13 51.78
N ARG A 49 1.50 3.80 51.62
CA ARG A 49 0.52 3.77 52.70
C ARG A 49 -0.18 2.43 52.70
N ILE A 50 -0.28 1.81 53.84
CA ILE A 50 -1.09 0.62 54.12
C ILE A 50 -2.25 1.07 54.98
N GLY A 51 -3.43 1.26 54.36
CA GLY A 51 -4.62 1.83 55.04
C GLY A 51 -5.39 0.80 55.89
N GLY A 52 -5.38 -0.46 55.43
CA GLY A 52 -6.06 -1.56 56.11
C GLY A 52 -5.12 -2.40 56.95
N ASP A 53 -5.53 -3.62 57.34
CA ASP A 53 -4.78 -4.49 58.23
C ASP A 53 -3.49 -5.04 57.58
N LEU A 54 -2.43 -5.05 58.36
CA LEU A 54 -1.17 -5.72 58.03
C LEU A 54 -1.04 -6.95 58.94
N ASP A 55 -1.00 -8.15 58.35
CA ASP A 55 -0.84 -9.42 59.02
C ASP A 55 0.43 -10.14 58.48
N ILE A 56 1.24 -10.65 59.38
CA ILE A 56 2.46 -11.38 59.06
C ILE A 56 2.42 -12.74 59.75
N GLY A 57 2.36 -13.80 58.94
CA GLY A 57 2.33 -15.18 59.42
C GLY A 57 3.57 -15.96 58.95
N LEU A 58 4.03 -16.85 59.82
CA LEU A 58 5.08 -17.81 59.46
C LEU A 58 4.43 -19.04 58.82
N ARG A 59 4.74 -19.30 57.56
CA ARG A 59 4.32 -20.48 56.80
C ARG A 59 5.54 -21.17 56.23
N TRP A 60 6.22 -21.93 57.09
CA TRP A 60 7.50 -22.53 56.69
C TRP A 60 7.47 -23.20 55.32
N PRO A 61 8.41 -22.92 54.43
CA PRO A 61 9.64 -22.11 54.57
C PRO A 61 9.47 -20.62 54.16
N TYR A 62 8.29 -20.04 54.24
CA TYR A 62 7.96 -18.67 53.83
C TYR A 62 7.43 -17.83 55.02
N VAL A 63 7.65 -16.52 54.91
CA VAL A 63 6.90 -15.53 55.67
C VAL A 63 5.78 -15.00 54.75
N GLN A 64 4.54 -15.19 55.13
CA GLN A 64 3.38 -14.66 54.45
C GLN A 64 3.02 -13.29 54.99
N VAL A 65 2.98 -12.28 54.15
CA VAL A 65 2.54 -10.92 54.47
C VAL A 65 1.22 -10.67 53.74
N ARG A 66 0.18 -10.30 54.49
CA ARG A 66 -1.10 -9.85 53.97
C ARG A 66 -1.28 -8.39 54.33
N ALA A 67 -1.59 -7.57 53.31
CA ALA A 67 -1.84 -6.15 53.50
C ALA A 67 -3.13 -5.75 52.76
N ALA A 68 -3.93 -4.93 53.43
CA ALA A 68 -5.14 -4.38 52.83
C ALA A 68 -4.98 -2.88 52.55
N ASP A 69 -5.66 -2.39 51.51
CA ASP A 69 -5.70 -0.99 51.08
C ASP A 69 -4.30 -0.36 50.92
N VAL A 70 -3.47 -1.01 50.11
CA VAL A 70 -2.10 -0.57 49.82
C VAL A 70 -2.11 0.45 48.73
N THR A 71 -1.54 1.64 48.98
CA THR A 71 -1.36 2.69 47.98
C THR A 71 0.10 3.11 47.92
N PHE A 72 0.56 3.39 46.68
CA PHE A 72 1.91 3.88 46.40
C PHE A 72 1.81 5.13 45.51
N SER A 73 2.33 6.25 46.01
CA SER A 73 2.13 7.54 45.36
C SER A 73 2.88 7.70 44.05
N ASN A 74 2.36 8.55 43.22
CA ASN A 74 3.04 9.06 42.00
C ASN A 74 4.02 10.19 42.38
N PRO A 75 4.96 10.55 41.47
CA PRO A 75 5.73 11.79 41.57
C PRO A 75 4.81 13.00 41.36
N SER A 76 5.23 14.15 41.90
CA SER A 76 4.45 15.40 41.86
C SER A 76 4.08 15.89 40.46
N TRP A 77 4.80 15.46 39.42
CA TRP A 77 4.51 15.83 38.04
C TRP A 77 3.43 14.98 37.37
N ALA A 78 3.09 13.82 37.95
CA ALA A 78 2.06 12.94 37.40
C ALA A 78 0.65 13.48 37.69
N ARG A 79 -0.30 13.11 36.85
CA ARG A 79 -1.69 13.58 36.96
C ARG A 79 -2.47 12.86 38.07
N ARG A 80 -2.18 11.56 38.23
CA ARG A 80 -2.82 10.75 39.29
C ARG A 80 -2.02 10.84 40.56
N THR A 81 -2.72 10.83 41.70
CA THR A 81 -2.09 10.85 43.03
C THR A 81 -1.33 9.56 43.29
N ASN A 82 -1.92 8.42 42.98
CA ASN A 82 -1.33 7.10 43.22
C ASN A 82 -0.92 6.43 41.91
N MET A 83 0.25 5.80 41.90
CA MET A 83 0.74 4.93 40.83
C MET A 83 0.21 3.50 40.98
N ILE A 84 0.10 3.03 42.24
CA ILE A 84 -0.38 1.68 42.56
C ILE A 84 -1.42 1.79 43.64
N GLU A 85 -2.54 1.11 43.46
CA GLU A 85 -3.59 0.89 44.47
C GLU A 85 -3.97 -0.58 44.46
N VAL A 86 -3.96 -1.24 45.59
CA VAL A 86 -4.29 -2.66 45.73
C VAL A 86 -5.19 -2.86 46.94
N ARG A 87 -6.36 -3.47 46.73
CA ARG A 87 -7.28 -3.72 47.83
C ARG A 87 -6.75 -4.80 48.77
N HIS A 88 -6.28 -5.93 48.26
CA HIS A 88 -5.66 -6.97 49.02
C HIS A 88 -4.39 -7.46 48.35
N ALA A 89 -3.29 -7.49 49.06
CA ALA A 89 -2.02 -8.05 48.64
C ALA A 89 -1.62 -9.19 49.58
N THR A 90 -1.33 -10.36 49.04
CA THR A 90 -0.74 -11.49 49.77
C THR A 90 0.62 -11.79 49.15
N VAL A 91 1.65 -11.82 49.98
CA VAL A 91 3.04 -12.00 49.52
C VAL A 91 3.73 -13.05 50.38
N ASP A 92 4.20 -14.12 49.75
CA ASP A 92 5.01 -15.16 50.40
C ASP A 92 6.49 -14.89 50.17
N ILE A 93 7.26 -14.60 51.21
CA ILE A 93 8.67 -14.25 51.18
C ILE A 93 9.50 -15.46 51.59
N ALA A 94 10.44 -15.88 50.74
CA ALA A 94 11.32 -17.01 51.06
C ALA A 94 12.31 -16.66 52.19
N ILE A 95 12.33 -17.45 53.25
CA ILE A 95 13.17 -17.20 54.44
C ILE A 95 14.66 -17.42 54.14
N SER A 96 15.02 -18.51 53.47
CA SER A 96 16.42 -18.87 53.24
C SER A 96 17.24 -17.80 52.47
N PRO A 97 16.70 -17.09 51.43
CA PRO A 97 17.41 -15.99 50.79
C PRO A 97 17.60 -14.74 51.67
N LEU A 98 16.70 -14.50 52.61
CA LEU A 98 16.80 -13.34 53.54
C LEU A 98 18.10 -13.38 54.35
N PHE A 99 18.52 -14.55 54.78
CA PHE A 99 19.80 -14.72 55.49
C PHE A 99 21.06 -14.39 54.66
N ARG A 100 20.86 -14.30 53.31
CA ARG A 100 21.89 -13.90 52.34
C ARG A 100 21.71 -12.47 51.85
N GLY A 101 20.85 -11.68 52.49
CA GLY A 101 20.53 -10.31 52.14
C GLY A 101 19.77 -10.14 50.82
N ARG A 102 19.11 -11.21 50.33
CA ARG A 102 18.28 -11.18 49.11
C ARG A 102 16.81 -11.39 49.47
N ILE A 103 15.96 -10.54 48.92
CA ILE A 103 14.50 -10.64 49.07
C ILE A 103 13.96 -11.41 47.85
N VAL A 104 13.38 -12.60 48.13
CA VAL A 104 12.71 -13.43 47.10
C VAL A 104 11.25 -13.58 47.47
N PHE A 105 10.39 -12.96 46.68
CA PHE A 105 8.94 -13.18 46.78
C PHE A 105 8.61 -14.45 45.98
N GLN A 106 8.19 -15.51 46.72
CA GLN A 106 7.88 -16.80 46.13
C GLN A 106 6.52 -16.76 45.41
N ASP A 107 5.53 -16.13 46.04
CA ASP A 107 4.20 -15.94 45.50
C ASP A 107 3.70 -14.52 45.84
N VAL A 108 3.13 -13.83 44.86
CA VAL A 108 2.50 -12.53 45.04
C VAL A 108 1.10 -12.61 44.44
N GLN A 109 0.09 -12.41 45.25
CA GLN A 109 -1.30 -12.39 44.85
C GLN A 109 -1.85 -10.99 45.08
N LEU A 110 -2.35 -10.36 44.03
CA LEU A 110 -2.93 -9.02 44.06
C LEU A 110 -4.40 -9.09 43.64
N ASP A 111 -5.25 -8.60 44.51
CA ASP A 111 -6.68 -8.52 44.25
C ASP A 111 -7.13 -7.07 44.12
N HIS A 112 -7.90 -6.77 43.06
CA HIS A 112 -8.31 -5.42 42.68
C HIS A 112 -7.13 -4.45 42.63
N ALA A 113 -6.11 -4.80 41.85
CA ALA A 113 -4.93 -3.97 41.65
C ALA A 113 -5.18 -2.92 40.55
N ALA A 114 -4.95 -1.65 40.84
CA ALA A 114 -4.94 -0.57 39.86
C ALA A 114 -3.53 0.00 39.72
N LEU A 115 -3.03 0.03 38.49
CA LEU A 115 -1.69 0.54 38.12
C LEU A 115 -1.86 1.71 37.15
N ALA A 116 -1.26 2.86 37.44
CA ALA A 116 -1.29 4.02 36.58
C ALA A 116 0.13 4.37 36.10
N PHE A 117 0.42 4.09 34.84
CA PHE A 117 1.67 4.41 34.19
C PHE A 117 1.53 5.71 33.40
N GLU A 118 2.41 6.67 33.64
CA GLU A 118 2.42 7.97 32.98
C GLU A 118 3.79 8.29 32.41
N LYS A 119 3.82 8.74 31.14
CA LYS A 119 5.02 9.29 30.50
C LYS A 119 4.75 10.75 30.14
N SER A 120 5.49 11.66 30.76
CA SER A 120 5.34 13.10 30.55
C SER A 120 5.84 13.54 29.17
N ARG A 121 5.50 14.76 28.75
CA ARG A 121 5.94 15.32 27.45
C ARG A 121 7.45 15.48 27.32
N ASP A 122 8.15 15.66 28.44
CA ASP A 122 9.62 15.73 28.52
C ASP A 122 10.29 14.35 28.63
N GLY A 123 9.51 13.25 28.54
CA GLY A 123 10.00 11.87 28.51
C GLY A 123 10.21 11.23 29.88
N ARG A 124 9.93 11.92 31.02
CA ARG A 124 9.97 11.30 32.34
C ARG A 124 8.90 10.22 32.47
N ARG A 125 9.25 9.14 33.20
CA ARG A 125 8.39 7.95 33.39
C ARG A 125 8.15 7.73 34.88
N ASN A 126 6.91 7.63 35.31
CA ASN A 126 6.56 7.44 36.71
C ASN A 126 6.97 6.07 37.28
N TRP A 127 7.15 5.06 36.45
CA TRP A 127 7.56 3.71 36.86
C TRP A 127 9.06 3.54 37.07
N LEU A 128 9.87 4.53 36.77
CA LEU A 128 11.27 4.56 37.13
C LEU A 128 11.41 5.08 38.57
N LEU A 129 11.66 4.15 39.49
CA LEU A 129 11.64 4.42 40.94
C LEU A 129 12.97 4.95 41.48
N ASP A 130 14.05 4.86 40.72
CA ASP A 130 15.37 5.42 41.09
C ASP A 130 15.37 6.94 40.85
N ARG A 131 15.90 7.71 41.85
CA ARG A 131 16.11 9.16 41.74
C ARG A 131 16.91 9.56 40.50
N ARG A 132 17.81 8.70 40.02
CA ARG A 132 18.65 8.94 38.83
C ARG A 132 17.98 8.52 37.53
N GLN A 133 16.74 8.03 37.59
CA GLN A 133 15.96 7.53 36.41
C GLN A 133 16.74 6.46 35.60
N ARG A 134 17.59 5.69 36.27
CA ARG A 134 18.34 4.59 35.64
C ARG A 134 17.57 3.29 35.83
N ASP A 135 17.54 2.49 34.79
CA ASP A 135 16.96 1.13 34.81
C ASP A 135 17.96 0.21 35.54
N SER A 136 18.01 0.31 36.89
CA SER A 136 18.87 -0.53 37.69
C SER A 136 18.21 -1.90 37.95
N GLU A 137 18.98 -2.97 37.91
CA GLU A 137 18.52 -4.31 38.22
C GLU A 137 17.83 -4.34 39.60
N ALA A 138 16.56 -4.75 39.62
CA ALA A 138 15.81 -4.85 40.86
C ALA A 138 16.41 -5.98 41.72
N ARG A 139 16.87 -5.67 42.93
CA ARG A 139 17.33 -6.65 43.93
C ARG A 139 16.21 -7.56 44.46
N VAL A 140 15.00 -7.37 44.00
CA VAL A 140 13.81 -8.12 44.38
C VAL A 140 13.46 -9.12 43.30
N VAL A 141 13.43 -10.39 43.64
CA VAL A 141 13.04 -11.49 42.75
C VAL A 141 11.61 -11.92 43.09
N ILE A 142 10.70 -11.85 42.13
CA ILE A 142 9.33 -12.40 42.22
C ILE A 142 9.28 -13.67 41.39
N ARG A 143 8.84 -14.80 41.91
CA ARG A 143 8.75 -16.07 41.20
C ARG A 143 7.37 -16.32 40.59
N HIS A 144 6.33 -16.00 41.32
CA HIS A 144 4.95 -16.14 40.84
C HIS A 144 4.17 -14.86 41.18
N LEU A 145 3.37 -14.41 40.23
CA LEU A 145 2.47 -13.26 40.38
C LEU A 145 1.10 -13.63 39.81
N ALA A 146 0.09 -13.54 40.66
CA ALA A 146 -1.30 -13.67 40.28
C ALA A 146 -2.02 -12.33 40.47
N VAL A 147 -2.85 -11.96 39.52
CA VAL A 147 -3.66 -10.74 39.60
C VAL A 147 -5.11 -11.11 39.34
N SER A 148 -5.96 -10.80 40.28
CA SER A 148 -7.42 -10.91 40.13
C SER A 148 -8.00 -9.51 39.95
N ASP A 149 -8.79 -9.31 38.90
CA ASP A 149 -9.43 -8.03 38.60
C ASP A 149 -8.44 -6.84 38.62
N GLY A 150 -7.36 -6.96 37.85
CA GLY A 150 -6.36 -5.91 37.69
C GLY A 150 -6.77 -4.86 36.66
N ARG A 151 -6.46 -3.59 36.93
CA ARG A 151 -6.60 -2.48 35.98
C ARG A 151 -5.24 -1.82 35.75
N VAL A 152 -4.86 -1.66 34.49
CA VAL A 152 -3.64 -0.96 34.11
C VAL A 152 -4.01 0.22 33.20
N GLU A 153 -3.59 1.40 33.58
CA GLU A 153 -3.77 2.61 32.76
C GLU A 153 -2.42 3.10 32.27
N TYR A 154 -2.39 3.58 31.03
CA TYR A 154 -1.21 4.19 30.41
C TYR A 154 -1.59 5.53 29.78
N ASP A 155 -0.87 6.60 30.13
CA ASP A 155 -1.07 7.96 29.58
C ASP A 155 0.25 8.52 29.05
N GLU A 156 0.31 8.82 27.74
CA GLU A 156 1.43 9.46 27.05
C GLU A 156 0.90 10.62 26.17
N PRO A 157 0.75 11.83 26.73
CA PRO A 157 0.16 12.97 26.01
C PRO A 157 0.96 13.42 24.79
N ALA A 158 2.27 13.17 24.74
CA ALA A 158 3.12 13.52 23.61
C ALA A 158 2.74 12.76 22.33
N GLN A 159 2.16 11.56 22.46
CA GLN A 159 1.72 10.73 21.35
C GLN A 159 0.19 10.58 21.26
N ASP A 160 -0.58 11.41 21.97
CA ASP A 160 -2.04 11.27 22.10
C ASP A 160 -2.47 9.81 22.38
N THR A 161 -1.77 9.19 23.34
CA THR A 161 -2.01 7.78 23.72
C THR A 161 -2.54 7.71 25.14
N ARG A 162 -3.72 7.12 25.31
CA ARG A 162 -4.36 6.84 26.60
C ARG A 162 -5.07 5.51 26.54
N LEU A 163 -4.58 4.54 27.30
CA LEU A 163 -5.05 3.17 27.30
C LEU A 163 -5.53 2.77 28.69
N SER A 164 -6.57 1.96 28.75
CA SER A 164 -7.04 1.29 29.97
C SER A 164 -7.17 -0.20 29.66
N ALA A 165 -6.41 -1.01 30.38
CA ALA A 165 -6.43 -2.45 30.28
C ALA A 165 -7.03 -3.08 31.54
N ARG A 166 -7.91 -4.05 31.37
CA ARG A 166 -8.27 -5.00 32.44
C ARG A 166 -7.43 -6.24 32.25
N ILE A 167 -6.83 -6.71 33.32
CA ILE A 167 -5.97 -7.89 33.31
C ILE A 167 -6.42 -8.89 34.39
N ALA A 168 -6.35 -10.16 34.05
CA ALA A 168 -6.58 -11.24 35.00
C ALA A 168 -5.66 -12.41 34.71
N THR A 169 -5.20 -13.11 35.72
CA THR A 169 -4.52 -14.39 35.57
C THR A 169 -5.52 -15.52 35.83
N ALA A 170 -5.48 -16.56 35.02
CA ALA A 170 -6.28 -17.75 35.26
C ALA A 170 -5.93 -18.35 36.64
N LYS A 171 -6.84 -19.13 37.21
CA LYS A 171 -6.53 -19.89 38.43
C LYS A 171 -5.40 -20.88 38.12
N ARG A 172 -4.49 -21.08 39.10
CA ARG A 172 -3.36 -22.00 38.98
C ARG A 172 -3.86 -23.40 38.64
N GLY A 173 -3.28 -24.02 37.63
CA GLY A 173 -3.57 -25.40 37.30
C GLY A 173 -3.09 -26.38 38.37
N PRO A 174 -3.60 -27.63 38.41
CA PRO A 174 -3.22 -28.64 39.39
C PRO A 174 -1.71 -28.92 39.42
N ASP A 175 -1.03 -28.70 38.30
CA ASP A 175 0.42 -28.96 38.14
C ASP A 175 1.32 -27.83 38.65
N GLY A 176 0.78 -26.80 39.29
CA GLY A 176 1.55 -25.67 39.83
C GLY A 176 2.14 -24.73 38.77
N ALA A 177 1.83 -24.92 37.49
CA ALA A 177 2.27 -24.03 36.42
C ALA A 177 1.72 -22.62 36.61
N SER A 178 2.51 -21.62 36.24
CA SER A 178 2.08 -20.22 36.24
C SER A 178 0.94 -20.03 35.26
N ALA A 179 -0.14 -19.39 35.72
CA ALA A 179 -1.34 -19.20 34.92
C ALA A 179 -1.15 -18.14 33.82
N PRO A 180 -1.68 -18.34 32.60
CA PRO A 180 -1.64 -17.37 31.54
C PRO A 180 -2.37 -16.08 31.92
N LEU A 181 -1.89 -14.95 31.39
CA LEU A 181 -2.52 -13.65 31.50
C LEU A 181 -3.62 -13.51 30.45
N THR A 182 -4.80 -13.05 30.84
CA THR A 182 -5.82 -12.54 29.92
C THR A 182 -5.96 -11.04 30.08
N PHE A 183 -6.24 -10.33 28.98
CA PHE A 183 -6.41 -8.88 29.03
C PHE A 183 -7.45 -8.40 28.02
N THR A 184 -8.08 -7.27 28.37
CA THR A 184 -8.86 -6.44 27.44
C THR A 184 -8.34 -5.01 27.56
N VAL A 185 -8.11 -4.37 26.41
CA VAL A 185 -7.57 -3.00 26.32
C VAL A 185 -8.55 -2.13 25.57
N GLN A 186 -8.78 -0.93 26.06
CA GLN A 186 -9.57 0.08 25.38
C GLN A 186 -8.96 1.47 25.57
N GLY A 187 -9.19 2.37 24.61
CA GLY A 187 -8.70 3.74 24.73
C GLY A 187 -8.36 4.37 23.41
N ARG A 188 -7.31 5.17 23.42
CA ARG A 188 -6.78 5.86 22.22
C ARG A 188 -5.29 5.58 22.09
N TYR A 189 -4.84 5.23 20.90
CA TYR A 189 -3.46 4.99 20.57
C TYR A 189 -3.05 5.88 19.37
N LYS A 190 -2.12 6.79 19.57
CA LYS A 190 -1.69 7.79 18.58
C LYS A 190 -2.87 8.51 17.88
N GLY A 191 -3.84 8.93 18.67
CA GLY A 191 -5.03 9.62 18.18
C GLY A 191 -6.18 8.74 17.69
N GLU A 192 -5.93 7.46 17.43
CA GLU A 192 -6.92 6.49 16.93
C GLU A 192 -7.58 5.72 18.08
N SER A 193 -8.87 5.39 17.94
CA SER A 193 -9.57 4.53 18.88
C SER A 193 -8.99 3.12 18.88
N LEU A 194 -8.76 2.54 20.06
CA LEU A 194 -8.23 1.18 20.22
C LEU A 194 -9.15 0.35 21.10
N VAL A 195 -9.50 -0.84 20.61
CA VAL A 195 -10.13 -1.90 21.41
C VAL A 195 -9.42 -3.20 21.05
N ALA A 196 -8.90 -3.91 22.05
CA ALA A 196 -8.20 -5.16 21.86
C ALA A 196 -8.44 -6.11 23.03
N GLN A 197 -8.33 -7.40 22.75
CA GLN A 197 -8.36 -8.46 23.76
C GLN A 197 -7.34 -9.53 23.40
N GLY A 198 -6.89 -10.26 24.41
CA GLY A 198 -5.92 -11.31 24.16
C GLY A 198 -5.54 -12.08 25.41
N ALA A 199 -4.61 -12.99 25.18
CA ALA A 199 -3.96 -13.78 26.21
C ALA A 199 -2.46 -13.85 25.93
N GLY A 200 -1.70 -14.10 26.98
CA GLY A 200 -0.25 -14.26 26.85
C GLY A 200 0.31 -15.11 28.00
N ASP A 201 1.60 -15.29 27.95
CA ASP A 201 2.33 -15.96 29.02
C ASP A 201 2.11 -15.27 30.38
N PRO A 202 2.45 -15.89 31.50
CA PRO A 202 2.33 -15.28 32.83
C PRO A 202 3.02 -13.92 32.91
N VAL A 203 2.43 -12.98 33.68
CA VAL A 203 2.91 -11.59 33.81
C VAL A 203 4.41 -11.49 34.11
N LEU A 204 4.94 -12.41 34.90
CA LEU A 204 6.36 -12.40 35.29
C LEU A 204 7.31 -12.72 34.13
N ALA A 205 6.86 -13.42 33.09
CA ALA A 205 7.65 -13.64 31.90
C ALA A 205 7.98 -12.32 31.18
N LEU A 206 7.17 -11.27 31.35
CA LEU A 206 7.43 -9.93 30.83
C LEU A 206 8.70 -9.26 31.40
N ARG A 207 9.19 -9.70 32.57
CA ARG A 207 10.41 -9.16 33.18
C ARG A 207 11.69 -9.73 32.58
N ASP A 208 11.60 -10.91 31.97
CA ASP A 208 12.76 -11.55 31.33
C ASP A 208 12.92 -10.99 29.92
N LYS A 209 13.78 -9.97 29.79
CA LYS A 209 14.06 -9.30 28.52
C LYS A 209 14.82 -10.20 27.52
N THR A 210 15.18 -11.41 27.91
CA THR A 210 15.94 -12.35 27.07
C THR A 210 15.08 -13.47 26.50
N ARG A 211 13.93 -13.76 27.12
CA ARG A 211 13.03 -14.83 26.70
C ARG A 211 11.89 -14.29 25.84
N PRO A 212 11.55 -15.00 24.78
CA PRO A 212 10.35 -14.70 24.01
C PRO A 212 9.10 -14.86 24.87
N TYR A 213 8.22 -13.87 24.85
CA TYR A 213 6.90 -13.87 25.50
C TYR A 213 5.84 -14.19 24.45
N HIS A 214 5.10 -15.28 24.65
CA HIS A 214 3.99 -15.61 23.75
C HIS A 214 2.81 -14.68 23.96
N LEU A 215 2.24 -14.19 22.87
CA LEU A 215 1.09 -13.27 22.85
C LEU A 215 0.13 -13.66 21.74
N ASN A 216 -1.15 -13.81 22.10
CA ASN A 216 -2.26 -13.89 21.15
C ASN A 216 -3.16 -12.69 21.40
N VAL A 217 -3.36 -11.84 20.38
CA VAL A 217 -4.16 -10.61 20.48
C VAL A 217 -5.03 -10.42 19.27
N SER A 218 -6.23 -9.95 19.48
CA SER A 218 -7.16 -9.51 18.45
C SER A 218 -7.77 -8.17 18.84
N GLY A 219 -7.92 -7.26 17.87
CA GLY A 219 -8.45 -5.94 18.17
C GLY A 219 -8.64 -5.08 16.95
N LYS A 220 -9.00 -3.83 17.21
CA LYS A 220 -9.22 -2.81 16.21
C LYS A 220 -8.56 -1.51 16.62
N ILE A 221 -7.84 -0.88 15.70
CA ILE A 221 -7.22 0.44 15.87
C ILE A 221 -7.75 1.35 14.76
N GLY A 222 -8.54 2.34 15.13
CA GLY A 222 -9.31 3.13 14.17
C GLY A 222 -10.22 2.24 13.33
N GLN A 223 -10.00 2.19 12.02
CA GLN A 223 -10.74 1.33 11.10
C GLN A 223 -9.96 0.04 10.72
N THR A 224 -8.76 -0.15 11.27
CA THR A 224 -7.92 -1.31 10.97
C THR A 224 -8.14 -2.39 12.02
N ALA A 225 -8.56 -3.58 11.60
CA ALA A 225 -8.62 -4.76 12.45
C ALA A 225 -7.28 -5.52 12.36
N VAL A 226 -6.79 -5.97 13.51
CA VAL A 226 -5.51 -6.67 13.65
C VAL A 226 -5.70 -7.90 14.51
N GLY A 227 -5.26 -9.05 14.02
CA GLY A 227 -5.06 -10.27 14.81
C GLY A 227 -3.58 -10.61 14.77
N ALA A 228 -3.00 -11.01 15.89
CA ALA A 228 -1.59 -11.40 15.97
C ALA A 228 -1.40 -12.55 16.96
N ASP A 229 -0.56 -13.50 16.58
CA ASP A 229 -0.19 -14.65 17.40
C ASP A 229 1.31 -14.94 17.23
N GLY A 230 2.02 -15.12 18.34
CA GLY A 230 3.46 -15.44 18.31
C GLY A 230 4.24 -14.88 19.48
N HIS A 231 5.47 -14.46 19.24
CA HIS A 231 6.43 -14.14 20.30
C HIS A 231 6.96 -12.72 20.19
N ILE A 232 7.13 -12.06 21.35
CA ILE A 232 7.75 -10.74 21.47
C ILE A 232 8.82 -10.81 22.55
N THR A 233 10.01 -10.31 22.26
CA THR A 233 11.09 -10.16 23.25
C THR A 233 11.17 -8.69 23.68
N ASP A 234 11.22 -8.43 24.99
CA ASP A 234 11.16 -7.09 25.59
C ASP A 234 9.97 -6.27 25.08
N LEU A 235 8.78 -6.56 25.63
CA LEU A 235 7.52 -5.94 25.21
C LEU A 235 7.55 -4.39 25.19
N LEU A 236 8.35 -3.78 26.08
CA LEU A 236 8.45 -2.31 26.15
C LEU A 236 9.34 -1.70 25.06
N LYS A 237 10.34 -2.45 24.60
CA LYS A 237 11.26 -2.00 23.56
C LYS A 237 11.00 -2.65 22.20
N LEU A 238 10.18 -3.71 22.17
CA LEU A 238 9.94 -4.54 21.00
C LEU A 238 11.25 -4.96 20.33
N SER A 239 12.22 -5.39 21.14
CA SER A 239 13.60 -5.66 20.67
C SER A 239 13.66 -6.81 19.66
N ALA A 240 12.75 -7.76 19.76
CA ALA A 240 12.47 -8.74 18.71
C ALA A 240 10.96 -9.08 18.71
N VAL A 241 10.39 -9.17 17.51
CA VAL A 241 9.00 -9.54 17.27
C VAL A 241 8.97 -10.63 16.23
N ASP A 242 8.17 -11.65 16.44
CA ASP A 242 7.91 -12.74 15.49
C ASP A 242 6.45 -13.18 15.65
N LEU A 243 5.58 -12.59 14.84
CA LEU A 243 4.14 -12.75 14.93
C LEU A 243 3.55 -13.18 13.59
N GLN A 244 2.66 -14.14 13.61
CA GLN A 244 1.70 -14.34 12.53
C GLN A 244 0.60 -13.28 12.70
N ILE A 245 0.42 -12.44 11.68
CA ILE A 245 -0.57 -11.36 11.74
C ILE A 245 -1.60 -11.46 10.62
N VAL A 246 -2.81 -11.05 10.95
CA VAL A 246 -3.90 -10.78 10.00
C VAL A 246 -4.27 -9.33 10.15
N ILE A 247 -4.20 -8.57 9.05
CA ILE A 247 -4.55 -7.15 9.04
C ILE A 247 -5.63 -6.93 7.99
N SER A 248 -6.68 -6.20 8.35
CA SER A 248 -7.71 -5.78 7.40
C SER A 248 -8.20 -4.36 7.69
N GLY A 249 -8.56 -3.64 6.65
CA GLY A 249 -9.01 -2.25 6.77
C GLY A 249 -9.62 -1.71 5.49
N ALA A 250 -10.17 -0.51 5.54
CA ALA A 250 -10.81 0.13 4.41
C ALA A 250 -9.80 0.71 3.38
N SER A 251 -8.58 1.07 3.82
CA SER A 251 -7.50 1.56 2.95
C SER A 251 -6.15 1.42 3.65
N LEU A 252 -5.09 1.07 2.90
CA LEU A 252 -3.72 1.04 3.42
C LEU A 252 -3.23 2.41 3.90
N ALA A 253 -3.76 3.52 3.38
CA ALA A 253 -3.43 4.87 3.83
C ALA A 253 -3.72 5.09 5.32
N GLN A 254 -4.65 4.33 5.91
CA GLN A 254 -4.99 4.38 7.33
C GLN A 254 -3.92 3.78 8.25
N LEU A 255 -2.95 3.05 7.70
CA LEU A 255 -1.84 2.50 8.47
C LEU A 255 -0.78 3.56 8.82
N TYR A 256 -0.78 4.74 8.17
CA TYR A 256 0.22 5.79 8.39
C TYR A 256 0.39 6.19 9.87
N PRO A 257 -0.67 6.46 10.66
CA PRO A 257 -0.52 6.79 12.08
C PRO A 257 0.13 5.66 12.90
N LEU A 258 -0.06 4.41 12.47
CA LEU A 258 0.40 3.22 13.20
C LEU A 258 1.87 2.91 12.92
N VAL A 259 2.26 2.92 11.63
CA VAL A 259 3.57 2.45 11.18
C VAL A 259 4.52 3.56 10.74
N GLY A 260 4.03 4.80 10.56
CA GLY A 260 4.83 5.94 10.12
C GLY A 260 5.25 5.90 8.64
N VAL A 261 4.73 4.96 7.86
CA VAL A 261 5.01 4.78 6.43
C VAL A 261 3.81 5.25 5.63
N VAL A 262 4.06 6.03 4.58
CA VAL A 262 3.02 6.52 3.67
C VAL A 262 2.64 5.42 2.70
N PHE A 263 1.45 4.87 2.89
CA PHE A 263 0.83 4.00 1.90
C PHE A 263 -0.16 4.81 1.04
N PRO A 264 -0.37 4.39 -0.21
CA PRO A 264 -1.40 4.98 -1.06
C PRO A 264 -2.79 4.70 -0.51
N ASP A 265 -3.75 5.50 -0.95
CA ASP A 265 -5.16 5.19 -0.76
C ASP A 265 -5.52 3.96 -1.62
N THR A 266 -6.10 2.94 -1.00
CA THR A 266 -6.40 1.66 -1.66
C THR A 266 -7.86 1.25 -1.43
N PRO A 267 -8.38 0.27 -2.15
CA PRO A 267 -9.57 -0.47 -1.76
C PRO A 267 -9.45 -1.14 -0.38
N PRO A 268 -10.57 -1.62 0.18
CA PRO A 268 -10.53 -2.49 1.34
C PRO A 268 -9.57 -3.66 1.10
N TYR A 269 -8.80 -3.97 2.13
CA TYR A 269 -7.78 -5.00 2.04
C TYR A 269 -7.86 -5.96 3.23
N ARG A 270 -7.39 -7.18 3.01
CA ARG A 270 -7.15 -8.19 4.03
C ARG A 270 -5.91 -8.98 3.68
N THR A 271 -4.93 -8.99 4.57
CA THR A 271 -3.67 -9.73 4.37
C THR A 271 -3.33 -10.54 5.60
N HIS A 272 -2.61 -11.64 5.40
CA HIS A 272 -2.03 -12.45 6.46
C HIS A 272 -0.58 -12.79 6.12
N GLY A 273 0.28 -12.84 7.13
CA GLY A 273 1.70 -13.09 6.95
C GLY A 273 2.47 -13.00 8.26
N ARG A 274 3.78 -13.15 8.19
CA ARG A 274 4.69 -13.11 9.34
C ARG A 274 5.30 -11.73 9.50
N LEU A 275 5.03 -11.09 10.64
CA LEU A 275 5.67 -9.82 11.02
C LEU A 275 6.88 -10.10 11.90
N VAL A 276 8.04 -9.66 11.45
CA VAL A 276 9.31 -9.81 12.17
C VAL A 276 9.90 -8.42 12.40
N HIS A 277 10.33 -8.15 13.63
CA HIS A 277 11.11 -6.96 13.97
C HIS A 277 12.48 -7.35 14.52
N GLY A 278 13.51 -6.80 13.94
CA GLY A 278 14.88 -6.83 14.43
C GLY A 278 15.33 -5.44 14.90
N PRO A 279 16.59 -5.24 15.25
CA PRO A 279 17.09 -3.99 15.84
C PRO A 279 16.83 -2.73 15.01
N ARG A 280 16.71 -2.85 13.69
CA ARG A 280 16.64 -1.71 12.74
C ARG A 280 15.45 -1.75 11.79
N GLN A 281 14.81 -2.92 11.64
CA GLN A 281 13.96 -3.17 10.50
C GLN A 281 12.71 -3.93 10.89
N TRP A 282 11.56 -3.43 10.43
CA TRP A 282 10.32 -4.17 10.39
C TRP A 282 10.21 -4.91 9.07
N ARG A 283 9.87 -6.22 9.09
CA ARG A 283 9.64 -7.05 7.91
C ARG A 283 8.30 -7.73 8.01
N TYR A 284 7.51 -7.61 6.96
CA TYR A 284 6.30 -8.38 6.77
C TYR A 284 6.55 -9.38 5.65
N GLU A 285 6.73 -10.63 6.02
CA GLU A 285 7.28 -11.67 5.16
C GLU A 285 6.20 -12.63 4.71
N LYS A 286 6.30 -13.12 3.44
CA LYS A 286 5.44 -14.16 2.87
C LYS A 286 3.96 -13.86 3.11
N PHE A 287 3.59 -12.60 3.03
CA PHE A 287 2.19 -12.26 3.16
C PHE A 287 1.44 -12.60 1.88
N THR A 288 0.16 -12.96 2.06
CA THR A 288 -0.81 -13.12 0.99
C THR A 288 -2.12 -12.47 1.41
N GLY A 289 -2.95 -12.09 0.45
CA GLY A 289 -4.22 -11.47 0.74
C GLY A 289 -4.91 -10.89 -0.47
N GLU A 290 -5.87 -10.04 -0.21
CA GLU A 290 -6.72 -9.39 -1.20
C GLU A 290 -6.75 -7.88 -0.97
N MET A 291 -6.84 -7.12 -2.04
CA MET A 291 -7.01 -5.67 -2.05
C MET A 291 -8.01 -5.29 -3.14
N GLY A 292 -9.25 -4.96 -2.74
CA GLY A 292 -10.36 -4.78 -3.69
C GLY A 292 -10.71 -6.08 -4.39
N ARG A 293 -10.50 -6.12 -5.71
CA ARG A 293 -10.68 -7.31 -6.54
C ARG A 293 -9.35 -7.99 -6.94
N SER A 294 -8.24 -7.40 -6.52
CA SER A 294 -6.89 -7.89 -6.78
C SER A 294 -6.43 -8.82 -5.67
N ASP A 295 -5.71 -9.88 -6.02
CA ASP A 295 -4.88 -10.61 -5.08
C ASP A 295 -3.54 -9.92 -4.90
N ILE A 296 -2.91 -10.09 -3.74
CA ILE A 296 -1.60 -9.54 -3.45
C ILE A 296 -0.80 -10.49 -2.57
N ALA A 297 0.44 -10.73 -2.94
CA ALA A 297 1.37 -11.53 -2.17
C ALA A 297 2.75 -10.87 -2.17
N GLY A 298 3.62 -11.29 -1.25
CA GLY A 298 4.99 -10.82 -1.29
C GLY A 298 5.65 -10.64 0.06
N SER A 299 6.57 -9.69 0.09
CA SER A 299 7.27 -9.26 1.29
C SER A 299 7.56 -7.77 1.24
N LEU A 300 7.54 -7.13 2.41
CA LEU A 300 7.97 -5.76 2.55
C LEU A 300 8.83 -5.58 3.80
N SER A 301 9.70 -4.59 3.75
CA SER A 301 10.51 -4.18 4.88
C SER A 301 10.56 -2.67 5.01
N VAL A 302 10.59 -2.18 6.25
CA VAL A 302 10.70 -0.76 6.58
C VAL A 302 11.89 -0.57 7.51
N ASP A 303 12.83 0.24 7.07
CA ASP A 303 13.93 0.75 7.90
C ASP A 303 13.55 2.14 8.43
N THR A 304 13.62 2.33 9.74
CA THR A 304 13.23 3.58 10.41
C THR A 304 14.40 4.35 11.03
N GLU A 305 15.63 3.85 10.92
CA GLU A 305 16.82 4.48 11.54
C GLU A 305 17.42 5.62 10.71
N GLY A 306 17.08 5.71 9.41
CA GLY A 306 17.54 6.79 8.54
C GLY A 306 16.91 8.14 8.86
N ARG A 307 17.39 9.20 8.18
CA ARG A 307 16.74 10.54 8.23
C ARG A 307 15.28 10.48 7.77
N ARG A 308 14.96 9.49 6.95
CA ARG A 308 13.62 9.16 6.45
C ARG A 308 13.42 7.65 6.48
N PRO A 309 12.23 7.16 6.78
CA PRO A 309 11.93 5.74 6.66
C PRO A 309 12.09 5.30 5.20
N THR A 310 12.66 4.11 5.02
CA THR A 310 12.84 3.49 3.70
C THR A 310 12.00 2.23 3.60
N LEU A 311 11.08 2.21 2.63
CA LEU A 311 10.26 1.04 2.31
C LEU A 311 10.89 0.26 1.15
N VAL A 312 11.13 -1.03 1.34
CA VAL A 312 11.47 -1.95 0.25
C VAL A 312 10.41 -3.03 0.18
N ALA A 313 9.84 -3.24 -1.00
CA ALA A 313 8.80 -4.25 -1.19
C ALA A 313 8.99 -5.04 -2.49
N ARG A 314 8.63 -6.33 -2.43
CA ARG A 314 8.46 -7.22 -3.59
C ARG A 314 7.04 -7.75 -3.54
N LEU A 315 6.27 -7.40 -4.55
CA LEU A 315 4.85 -7.68 -4.65
C LEU A 315 4.56 -8.51 -5.89
N ASP A 316 3.79 -9.57 -5.70
CA ASP A 316 3.30 -10.43 -6.77
C ASP A 316 1.77 -10.44 -6.72
N SER A 317 1.14 -10.44 -7.90
CA SER A 317 -0.31 -10.55 -8.07
C SER A 317 -0.59 -11.50 -9.24
N THR A 318 -1.50 -12.43 -9.08
CA THR A 318 -1.94 -13.30 -10.19
C THR A 318 -2.96 -12.57 -11.04
N ARG A 319 -3.85 -11.83 -10.37
CA ARG A 319 -4.92 -11.03 -10.99
C ARG A 319 -4.98 -9.65 -10.37
N LEU A 320 -4.61 -8.64 -11.14
CA LEU A 320 -4.61 -7.23 -10.76
C LEU A 320 -5.77 -6.51 -11.45
N ASP A 321 -6.70 -5.97 -10.70
CA ASP A 321 -7.71 -5.07 -11.23
C ASP A 321 -7.15 -3.65 -11.30
N ILE A 322 -7.12 -3.05 -12.49
CA ILE A 322 -6.53 -1.72 -12.67
C ILE A 322 -7.28 -0.64 -11.90
N SER A 323 -8.57 -0.85 -11.61
CA SER A 323 -9.36 0.08 -10.80
C SER A 323 -8.87 0.16 -9.36
N ASP A 324 -8.26 -0.91 -8.85
CA ASP A 324 -7.67 -0.95 -7.50
C ASP A 324 -6.37 -0.12 -7.43
N LEU A 325 -5.69 0.07 -8.56
CA LEU A 325 -4.55 0.97 -8.70
C LEU A 325 -4.97 2.43 -8.98
N GLY A 326 -6.25 2.68 -9.24
CA GLY A 326 -6.76 3.99 -9.60
C GLY A 326 -6.27 5.13 -8.70
N PRO A 327 -6.30 4.99 -7.37
CA PRO A 327 -5.78 6.01 -6.46
C PRO A 327 -4.28 6.26 -6.59
N LEU A 328 -3.50 5.29 -7.06
CA LEU A 328 -2.05 5.40 -7.30
C LEU A 328 -1.74 6.22 -8.56
N VAL A 329 -2.56 6.06 -9.61
CA VAL A 329 -2.38 6.73 -10.91
C VAL A 329 -3.26 7.98 -11.07
N GLY A 330 -3.85 8.48 -9.97
CA GLY A 330 -4.71 9.67 -10.01
C GLY A 330 -6.12 9.41 -10.59
N ALA A 331 -6.54 8.15 -10.73
CA ALA A 331 -7.92 7.80 -11.06
C ALA A 331 -8.78 7.77 -9.79
N GLY A 332 -9.94 8.44 -9.79
CA GLY A 332 -10.90 8.41 -8.69
C GLY A 332 -11.59 7.05 -8.59
N ARG A 333 -11.98 6.62 -7.36
CA ARG A 333 -12.92 5.52 -7.21
C ARG A 333 -14.28 5.92 -7.77
N ALA A 334 -14.93 5.02 -8.48
CA ALA A 334 -16.38 5.11 -8.81
C ALA A 334 -17.24 4.80 -7.55
N ASN A 335 -16.94 5.44 -6.41
CA ASN A 335 -17.71 5.33 -5.17
C ASN A 335 -18.78 6.42 -5.12
N GLY A 336 -19.63 6.45 -6.13
CA GLY A 336 -20.85 7.25 -6.12
C GLY A 336 -21.93 6.41 -6.73
N GLY A 337 -23.08 6.27 -6.06
CA GLY A 337 -24.23 5.62 -6.66
C GLY A 337 -24.57 6.22 -8.03
N ALA A 338 -25.41 5.56 -8.82
CA ALA A 338 -25.76 5.89 -10.21
C ALA A 338 -25.97 7.39 -10.53
N ALA A 339 -26.28 8.22 -9.53
CA ALA A 339 -26.41 9.68 -9.66
C ALA A 339 -25.07 10.45 -9.72
N ALA A 340 -23.95 9.86 -9.25
CA ALA A 340 -22.62 10.49 -9.33
C ALA A 340 -21.90 10.11 -10.63
N ALA A 341 -22.21 8.96 -11.23
CA ALA A 341 -21.70 8.53 -12.51
C ALA A 341 -22.16 9.44 -13.67
N GLN A 342 -23.35 10.06 -13.55
CA GLN A 342 -23.89 10.99 -14.55
C GLN A 342 -23.26 12.40 -14.55
N ARG A 343 -22.42 12.73 -13.55
CA ARG A 343 -21.74 14.03 -13.44
C ARG A 343 -20.23 13.97 -13.60
N ALA A 344 -19.63 12.79 -13.83
CA ALA A 344 -18.22 12.68 -14.15
C ALA A 344 -17.97 13.25 -15.57
N PRO A 345 -16.98 14.15 -15.77
CA PRO A 345 -16.62 14.60 -17.10
C PRO A 345 -16.22 13.38 -17.95
N ALA A 346 -16.78 13.31 -19.16
CA ALA A 346 -16.65 12.19 -20.10
C ALA A 346 -15.22 12.08 -20.70
N GLY A 347 -14.23 11.75 -19.86
CA GLY A 347 -12.85 11.55 -20.27
C GLY A 347 -12.31 10.22 -19.74
N ILE A 348 -11.37 9.61 -20.50
CA ILE A 348 -10.72 8.35 -20.10
C ILE A 348 -9.43 8.56 -19.32
N LEU A 349 -8.83 9.79 -19.37
CA LEU A 349 -7.61 10.10 -18.67
C LEU A 349 -7.84 10.41 -17.18
N PRO A 350 -6.99 9.91 -16.29
CA PRO A 350 -7.10 10.20 -14.86
C PRO A 350 -6.98 11.69 -14.54
N ARG A 351 -7.94 12.23 -13.77
CA ARG A 351 -8.05 13.67 -13.43
C ARG A 351 -7.89 13.95 -11.93
N LYS A 352 -7.64 12.95 -11.10
CA LYS A 352 -7.37 13.14 -9.67
C LYS A 352 -5.92 13.58 -9.46
N ALA A 353 -5.71 14.61 -8.65
CA ALA A 353 -4.38 15.11 -8.36
C ALA A 353 -3.55 14.11 -7.54
N PHE A 354 -2.27 14.04 -7.84
CA PHE A 354 -1.29 13.32 -7.02
C PHE A 354 -1.07 14.06 -5.69
N ARG A 355 -0.97 13.31 -4.61
CA ARG A 355 -0.66 13.85 -3.27
C ARG A 355 0.84 13.76 -3.03
N THR A 356 1.58 14.78 -3.43
CA THR A 356 3.05 14.80 -3.37
C THR A 356 3.58 15.31 -2.01
N GLU A 357 2.74 15.85 -1.14
CA GLU A 357 3.15 16.44 0.15
C GLU A 357 3.92 15.44 1.03
N ARG A 358 3.59 14.16 0.87
CA ARG A 358 4.22 13.08 1.66
C ARG A 358 5.40 12.41 0.98
N TRP A 359 5.66 12.69 -0.30
CA TRP A 359 6.75 12.05 -1.04
C TRP A 359 8.14 12.39 -0.48
N ASN A 360 8.26 13.53 0.21
CA ASN A 360 9.49 13.94 0.87
C ASN A 360 9.69 13.31 2.27
N HIS A 361 8.70 12.59 2.80
CA HIS A 361 8.77 12.02 4.15
C HIS A 361 9.28 10.59 4.19
N MET A 362 9.46 9.95 3.05
CA MET A 362 9.97 8.59 2.96
C MET A 362 10.67 8.32 1.63
N ASP A 363 11.52 7.32 1.61
CA ASP A 363 12.04 6.72 0.39
C ASP A 363 11.38 5.34 0.16
N ALA A 364 11.22 4.92 -1.10
CA ALA A 364 10.64 3.62 -1.42
C ALA A 364 11.32 2.97 -2.63
N ASP A 365 11.41 1.63 -2.61
CA ASP A 365 11.83 0.78 -3.71
C ASP A 365 10.89 -0.43 -3.77
N VAL A 366 9.93 -0.38 -4.69
CA VAL A 366 8.85 -1.37 -4.78
C VAL A 366 8.88 -2.03 -6.14
N THR A 367 9.06 -3.35 -6.18
CA THR A 367 8.90 -4.16 -7.39
C THR A 367 7.52 -4.79 -7.37
N LEU A 368 6.77 -4.65 -8.46
CA LEU A 368 5.47 -5.27 -8.67
C LEU A 368 5.50 -6.11 -9.94
N ASN A 369 5.07 -7.37 -9.81
CA ASN A 369 4.87 -8.31 -10.90
C ASN A 369 3.41 -8.77 -10.88
N ALA A 370 2.65 -8.49 -11.94
CA ALA A 370 1.26 -8.94 -12.06
C ALA A 370 1.08 -9.80 -13.31
N GLY A 371 0.46 -10.98 -13.14
CA GLY A 371 0.29 -11.98 -14.21
C GLY A 371 -0.80 -11.60 -15.21
N SER A 372 -1.96 -11.17 -14.71
CA SER A 372 -3.07 -10.67 -15.51
C SER A 372 -3.57 -9.33 -14.99
N ILE A 373 -4.05 -8.49 -15.90
CA ILE A 373 -4.61 -7.17 -15.57
C ILE A 373 -6.04 -7.13 -16.07
N ASP A 374 -6.99 -7.07 -15.14
CA ASP A 374 -8.40 -6.94 -15.46
C ASP A 374 -8.75 -5.47 -15.70
N ARG A 375 -9.31 -5.20 -16.88
CA ARG A 375 -9.83 -3.89 -17.27
C ARG A 375 -11.11 -4.06 -18.10
N PRO A 376 -12.30 -3.72 -17.57
CA PRO A 376 -13.58 -4.12 -18.14
C PRO A 376 -13.92 -3.59 -19.53
N GLU A 377 -13.34 -2.46 -20.00
CA GLU A 377 -13.79 -1.76 -21.22
C GLU A 377 -12.68 -1.23 -22.10
N ALA A 378 -11.45 -1.75 -22.01
CA ALA A 378 -10.32 -1.22 -22.76
C ALA A 378 -9.37 -2.34 -23.22
N LEU A 379 -8.31 -1.94 -23.96
CA LEU A 379 -7.21 -2.80 -24.41
C LEU A 379 -6.82 -3.85 -23.37
N PRO A 380 -6.82 -5.15 -23.70
CA PRO A 380 -6.41 -6.20 -22.79
C PRO A 380 -4.93 -6.04 -22.46
N LEU A 381 -4.64 -5.62 -21.24
CA LEU A 381 -3.29 -5.56 -20.71
C LEU A 381 -3.00 -6.88 -20.01
N HIS A 382 -1.87 -7.47 -20.35
CA HIS A 382 -1.36 -8.66 -19.69
C HIS A 382 -0.03 -8.31 -19.06
N ARG A 383 0.36 -9.07 -18.08
CA ARG A 383 1.64 -8.99 -17.39
C ARG A 383 2.18 -7.56 -17.21
N LEU A 384 2.12 -7.08 -15.99
CA LEU A 384 2.80 -5.84 -15.57
C LEU A 384 4.06 -6.22 -14.81
N LEU A 385 5.19 -5.73 -15.25
CA LEU A 385 6.42 -5.71 -14.48
C LEU A 385 6.84 -4.27 -14.28
N THR A 386 6.98 -3.83 -13.03
CA THR A 386 7.48 -2.48 -12.75
C THR A 386 8.28 -2.43 -11.46
N ARG A 387 9.25 -1.50 -11.45
CA ARG A 387 9.95 -1.09 -10.25
C ARG A 387 9.73 0.40 -10.02
N LEU A 388 9.07 0.70 -8.93
CA LEU A 388 8.81 2.04 -8.45
C LEU A 388 9.91 2.43 -7.48
N GLN A 389 10.59 3.55 -7.76
CA GLN A 389 11.57 4.16 -6.87
C GLN A 389 11.11 5.57 -6.51
N LEU A 390 10.95 5.82 -5.22
CA LEU A 390 10.69 7.15 -4.67
C LEU A 390 11.92 7.59 -3.88
N ARG A 391 12.58 8.66 -4.32
CA ARG A 391 13.73 9.24 -3.65
C ARG A 391 13.67 10.75 -3.71
N ASP A 392 13.81 11.42 -2.57
CA ASP A 392 13.81 12.88 -2.49
C ASP A 392 12.64 13.54 -3.25
N GLY A 393 11.42 13.00 -3.14
CA GLY A 393 10.23 13.52 -3.80
C GLY A 393 10.17 13.29 -5.31
N ARG A 394 11.08 12.50 -5.88
CA ARG A 394 11.03 12.01 -7.27
C ARG A 394 10.57 10.58 -7.32
N LEU A 395 9.52 10.33 -8.06
CA LEU A 395 8.99 9.01 -8.34
C LEU A 395 9.46 8.57 -9.72
N ARG A 396 10.09 7.39 -9.81
CA ARG A 396 10.51 6.76 -11.06
C ARG A 396 9.95 5.36 -11.17
N LEU A 397 9.33 5.05 -12.28
CA LEU A 397 8.94 3.72 -12.70
C LEU A 397 9.93 3.25 -13.75
N ASP A 398 10.82 2.32 -13.40
CA ASP A 398 11.86 1.80 -14.30
C ASP A 398 12.39 0.43 -13.81
N PRO A 399 12.15 -0.67 -14.57
CA PRO A 399 11.34 -0.72 -15.78
C PRO A 399 9.84 -0.53 -15.51
N LEU A 400 9.12 -0.04 -16.51
CA LEU A 400 7.67 -0.15 -16.63
C LEU A 400 7.40 -0.97 -17.89
N GLN A 401 6.83 -2.17 -17.75
CA GLN A 401 6.59 -3.07 -18.87
C GLN A 401 5.18 -3.65 -18.78
N PHE A 402 4.47 -3.61 -19.88
CA PHE A 402 3.18 -4.28 -20.09
C PHE A 402 3.26 -5.17 -21.32
N ASP A 403 2.57 -6.31 -21.27
CA ASP A 403 2.22 -7.04 -22.48
C ASP A 403 0.82 -6.57 -22.92
N VAL A 404 0.68 -6.14 -24.15
CA VAL A 404 -0.55 -5.56 -24.71
C VAL A 404 -0.65 -5.90 -26.20
N ALA A 405 -1.87 -6.23 -26.65
CA ALA A 405 -2.15 -6.51 -28.05
C ALA A 405 -1.14 -7.48 -28.71
N GLY A 406 -0.75 -8.54 -28.02
CA GLY A 406 0.20 -9.55 -28.51
C GLY A 406 1.68 -9.13 -28.52
N GLY A 407 2.00 -7.89 -28.20
CA GLY A 407 3.35 -7.34 -28.11
C GLY A 407 3.67 -6.80 -26.72
N THR A 408 4.71 -5.94 -26.65
CA THR A 408 5.20 -5.36 -25.40
C THR A 408 5.27 -3.84 -25.49
N LEU A 409 4.88 -3.14 -24.42
CA LEU A 409 5.15 -1.74 -24.17
C LEU A 409 6.07 -1.63 -22.96
N ALA A 410 7.30 -1.13 -23.16
CA ALA A 410 8.30 -1.07 -22.10
C ALA A 410 9.02 0.27 -22.09
N GLY A 411 9.45 0.72 -20.90
CA GLY A 411 10.22 1.95 -20.76
C GLY A 411 10.29 2.47 -19.36
N SER A 412 10.25 3.80 -19.21
CA SER A 412 10.29 4.47 -17.91
C SER A 412 9.36 5.68 -17.86
N VAL A 413 8.85 5.96 -16.66
CA VAL A 413 8.11 7.18 -16.35
C VAL A 413 8.74 7.82 -15.10
N GLU A 414 8.97 9.12 -15.13
CA GLU A 414 9.51 9.90 -14.03
C GLU A 414 8.58 11.06 -13.69
N LEU A 415 8.30 11.26 -12.40
CA LEU A 415 7.52 12.38 -11.87
C LEU A 415 8.37 13.12 -10.81
N ASP A 416 8.63 14.39 -11.00
CA ASP A 416 9.31 15.25 -10.01
C ASP A 416 8.27 16.03 -9.20
N GLY A 417 7.89 15.48 -8.04
CA GLY A 417 6.91 16.06 -7.13
C GLY A 417 7.41 17.23 -6.28
N ARG A 418 8.67 17.66 -6.46
CA ARG A 418 9.23 18.86 -5.81
C ARG A 418 8.86 20.13 -6.56
N ALA A 419 8.49 20.00 -7.83
CA ALA A 419 7.98 21.09 -8.63
C ALA A 419 6.45 21.20 -8.47
N SER A 420 5.93 22.40 -8.51
CA SER A 420 4.49 22.70 -8.57
C SER A 420 4.23 23.62 -9.76
N PRO A 421 3.56 23.12 -10.81
CA PRO A 421 3.02 21.77 -11.00
C PRO A 421 4.11 20.70 -11.15
N ILE A 422 3.76 19.41 -10.90
CA ILE A 422 4.64 18.25 -11.04
C ILE A 422 5.18 18.18 -12.47
N ARG A 423 6.48 17.93 -12.61
CA ARG A 423 7.09 17.66 -13.92
C ARG A 423 7.08 16.16 -14.21
N ALA A 424 6.64 15.79 -15.38
CA ALA A 424 6.55 14.41 -15.84
C ALA A 424 7.42 14.19 -17.09
N ALA A 425 8.03 13.00 -17.19
CA ALA A 425 8.70 12.53 -18.38
C ALA A 425 8.37 11.05 -18.61
N ALA A 426 8.03 10.67 -19.84
CA ALA A 426 7.72 9.30 -20.21
C ALA A 426 8.51 8.91 -21.45
N LYS A 427 9.26 7.80 -21.36
CA LYS A 427 9.98 7.20 -22.48
C LYS A 427 9.56 5.75 -22.61
N LEU A 428 8.75 5.44 -23.62
CA LEU A 428 8.20 4.12 -23.82
C LEU A 428 8.56 3.60 -25.22
N LYS A 429 8.76 2.29 -25.34
CA LYS A 429 9.02 1.58 -26.58
C LYS A 429 7.97 0.49 -26.77
N ALA A 430 7.24 0.59 -27.85
CA ALA A 430 6.31 -0.44 -28.31
C ALA A 430 7.05 -1.43 -29.22
N ARG A 431 6.81 -2.72 -29.01
CA ARG A 431 7.39 -3.79 -29.83
C ARG A 431 6.32 -4.81 -30.16
N LYS A 432 6.19 -5.13 -31.46
CA LYS A 432 5.31 -6.18 -32.00
C LYS A 432 3.85 -6.06 -31.55
N LEU A 433 3.32 -4.85 -31.41
CA LEU A 433 1.91 -4.66 -31.10
C LEU A 433 1.06 -5.08 -32.31
N GLN A 434 0.11 -5.97 -32.15
CA GLN A 434 -0.76 -6.46 -33.22
C GLN A 434 -1.92 -5.49 -33.45
N LEU A 435 -2.17 -5.11 -34.70
CA LEU A 435 -3.23 -4.16 -35.08
C LEU A 435 -4.62 -4.65 -34.59
N ALA A 436 -4.92 -5.92 -34.80
CA ALA A 436 -6.19 -6.51 -34.37
C ALA A 436 -6.42 -6.46 -32.84
N GLY A 437 -5.33 -6.56 -32.08
CA GLY A 437 -5.38 -6.46 -30.62
C GLY A 437 -5.56 -5.03 -30.09
N LEU A 438 -5.23 -4.02 -30.91
CA LEU A 438 -5.40 -2.61 -30.53
C LEU A 438 -6.86 -2.13 -30.68
N PHE A 439 -7.66 -2.80 -31.50
CA PHE A 439 -9.04 -2.43 -31.80
C PHE A 439 -10.01 -3.61 -31.59
N PRO A 440 -10.27 -4.00 -30.35
CA PRO A 440 -11.08 -5.20 -30.04
C PRO A 440 -12.56 -5.06 -30.47
N THR A 441 -13.02 -3.87 -30.81
CA THR A 441 -14.39 -3.59 -31.31
C THR A 441 -14.55 -3.85 -32.80
N PHE A 442 -13.46 -4.04 -33.54
CA PHE A 442 -13.56 -4.47 -34.94
C PHE A 442 -13.99 -5.94 -35.02
N ASP A 443 -14.90 -6.20 -35.96
CA ASP A 443 -15.41 -7.54 -36.19
C ASP A 443 -14.25 -8.54 -36.40
N ARG A 444 -14.18 -9.59 -35.58
CA ARG A 444 -13.12 -10.61 -35.60
C ARG A 444 -13.03 -11.38 -36.93
N THR A 445 -13.98 -11.20 -37.81
CA THR A 445 -13.94 -11.75 -39.17
C THR A 445 -12.98 -11.00 -40.10
N MET A 446 -12.55 -9.80 -39.73
CA MET A 446 -11.56 -9.03 -40.48
C MET A 446 -10.14 -9.32 -39.94
N THR A 447 -9.50 -10.35 -40.48
CA THR A 447 -8.10 -10.67 -40.16
C THR A 447 -7.16 -9.55 -40.62
N SER A 448 -6.72 -8.68 -39.72
CA SER A 448 -5.60 -7.80 -39.98
C SER A 448 -4.39 -8.29 -39.19
N ILE A 449 -3.38 -8.73 -39.90
CA ILE A 449 -2.13 -9.23 -39.33
C ILE A 449 -1.05 -8.18 -39.63
N GLY A 450 -0.83 -7.30 -38.69
CA GLY A 450 0.24 -6.31 -38.80
C GLY A 450 0.82 -6.01 -37.40
N GLU A 451 2.15 -5.91 -37.33
CA GLU A 451 2.87 -5.61 -36.12
C GLU A 451 3.40 -4.16 -36.14
N PHE A 452 3.07 -3.41 -35.09
CA PHE A 452 3.59 -2.07 -34.86
C PHE A 452 4.80 -2.08 -33.94
N ASN A 453 5.80 -1.31 -34.27
CA ASN A 453 6.88 -0.91 -33.40
C ASN A 453 6.84 0.61 -33.23
N GLY A 454 7.23 1.13 -32.07
CA GLY A 454 7.19 2.57 -31.88
C GLY A 454 7.96 3.06 -30.67
N ASN A 455 8.08 4.38 -30.61
CA ASN A 455 8.71 5.08 -29.52
C ASN A 455 7.81 6.25 -29.09
N ILE A 456 7.75 6.49 -27.79
CA ILE A 456 7.06 7.61 -27.18
C ILE A 456 8.09 8.33 -26.31
N ASP A 457 8.35 9.60 -26.54
CA ASP A 457 9.18 10.46 -25.68
C ASP A 457 8.40 11.75 -25.43
N LEU A 458 7.81 11.86 -24.26
CA LEU A 458 6.96 12.97 -23.86
C LEU A 458 7.44 13.57 -22.54
N LYS A 459 7.38 14.89 -22.45
CA LYS A 459 7.62 15.66 -21.21
C LYS A 459 6.46 16.61 -21.02
N GLY A 460 5.93 16.70 -19.80
CA GLY A 460 4.81 17.58 -19.49
C GLY A 460 4.82 18.01 -18.04
N GLN A 461 3.83 18.80 -17.66
CA GLN A 461 3.68 19.26 -16.29
C GLN A 461 2.19 19.31 -15.91
N GLY A 462 1.89 19.06 -14.65
CA GLY A 462 0.52 19.07 -14.15
C GLY A 462 0.39 18.23 -12.89
N ASP A 463 -0.69 18.45 -12.16
CA ASP A 463 -0.93 17.69 -10.92
C ASP A 463 -1.79 16.44 -11.16
N THR A 464 -2.24 16.21 -12.40
CA THR A 464 -3.01 15.04 -12.83
C THR A 464 -2.42 14.47 -14.14
N VAL A 465 -2.68 13.20 -14.44
CA VAL A 465 -2.25 12.59 -15.71
C VAL A 465 -2.83 13.35 -16.91
N ALA A 466 -4.10 13.74 -16.87
CA ALA A 466 -4.73 14.53 -17.93
C ALA A 466 -4.03 15.89 -18.14
N ALA A 467 -3.67 16.60 -17.05
CA ALA A 467 -2.94 17.87 -17.14
C ALA A 467 -1.51 17.68 -17.68
N MET A 468 -0.81 16.62 -17.23
CA MET A 468 0.53 16.29 -17.72
C MET A 468 0.53 16.00 -19.23
N LEU A 469 -0.44 15.25 -19.72
CA LEU A 469 -0.60 14.98 -21.15
C LEU A 469 -1.10 16.21 -21.93
N GLY A 470 -1.99 17.03 -21.33
CA GLY A 470 -2.47 18.26 -21.93
C GLY A 470 -1.42 19.37 -22.06
N SER A 471 -0.30 19.25 -21.35
CA SER A 471 0.86 20.17 -21.45
C SER A 471 2.08 19.50 -22.11
N ALA A 472 1.90 18.30 -22.65
CA ALA A 472 3.03 17.49 -23.12
C ALA A 472 3.70 18.08 -24.37
N ASP A 473 5.03 18.01 -24.39
CA ASP A 473 5.87 18.27 -25.55
C ASP A 473 6.69 17.01 -25.86
N GLY A 474 6.96 16.74 -27.12
CA GLY A 474 7.80 15.61 -27.53
C GLY A 474 7.42 14.98 -28.86
N ARG A 475 7.52 13.65 -28.93
CA ARG A 475 7.29 12.89 -30.16
C ARG A 475 6.67 11.51 -29.85
N VAL A 476 5.77 11.10 -30.72
CA VAL A 476 5.20 9.76 -30.77
C VAL A 476 5.37 9.19 -32.19
N SER A 477 6.14 8.13 -32.32
CA SER A 477 6.42 7.50 -33.62
C SER A 477 6.00 6.04 -33.58
N LEU A 478 5.19 5.60 -34.55
CA LEU A 478 4.78 4.23 -34.78
C LEU A 478 5.16 3.81 -36.21
N LEU A 479 5.71 2.62 -36.30
CA LEU A 479 6.14 2.03 -37.59
C LEU A 479 5.60 0.61 -37.70
N MET A 480 4.98 0.30 -38.85
CA MET A 480 4.62 -1.04 -39.26
C MET A 480 5.46 -1.40 -40.50
N ASP A 481 6.18 -2.52 -40.40
CA ASP A 481 6.99 -3.04 -41.51
C ASP A 481 6.35 -4.33 -42.03
N GLY A 482 5.42 -4.20 -42.97
CA GLY A 482 4.66 -5.32 -43.51
C GLY A 482 3.44 -5.70 -42.69
N GLY A 483 2.71 -6.69 -43.21
CA GLY A 483 1.48 -7.23 -42.64
C GLY A 483 0.41 -7.47 -43.70
N GLU A 484 -0.78 -7.83 -43.23
CA GLU A 484 -1.94 -8.04 -44.10
C GLU A 484 -3.16 -7.35 -43.52
N VAL A 485 -4.04 -6.84 -44.35
CA VAL A 485 -5.31 -6.23 -43.98
C VAL A 485 -6.43 -6.79 -44.86
N SER A 486 -7.62 -6.89 -44.36
CA SER A 486 -8.80 -7.29 -45.09
C SER A 486 -9.03 -6.37 -46.31
N LYS A 487 -9.17 -6.95 -47.50
CA LYS A 487 -9.47 -6.21 -48.73
C LYS A 487 -10.86 -5.56 -48.62
N LEU A 488 -11.83 -6.25 -48.01
CA LEU A 488 -13.14 -5.70 -47.74
C LEU A 488 -13.07 -4.43 -46.89
N MET A 489 -12.22 -4.42 -45.86
CA MET A 489 -11.96 -3.25 -45.06
C MET A 489 -11.37 -2.12 -45.88
N MET A 490 -10.35 -2.39 -46.70
CA MET A 490 -9.69 -1.40 -47.55
C MET A 490 -10.62 -0.82 -48.61
N GLU A 491 -11.45 -1.66 -49.25
CA GLU A 491 -12.42 -1.22 -50.25
C GLU A 491 -13.59 -0.44 -49.57
N THR A 492 -13.97 -0.80 -48.36
CA THR A 492 -14.95 -0.06 -47.57
C THR A 492 -14.43 1.33 -47.20
N VAL A 493 -13.16 1.46 -46.80
CA VAL A 493 -12.50 2.74 -46.52
C VAL A 493 -12.35 3.55 -47.79
N SER A 494 -12.06 2.91 -48.93
CA SER A 494 -11.89 3.55 -50.25
C SER A 494 -13.21 3.78 -50.98
N LEU A 495 -14.34 3.27 -50.44
CA LEU A 495 -15.69 3.36 -51.00
C LEU A 495 -15.83 2.83 -52.44
N HIS A 496 -15.15 1.76 -52.75
CA HIS A 496 -15.27 1.05 -54.03
C HIS A 496 -16.49 0.12 -53.99
N LEU A 497 -17.68 0.62 -54.31
CA LEU A 497 -18.96 -0.08 -54.10
C LEU A 497 -19.08 -1.40 -54.87
N LEU A 498 -18.56 -1.48 -56.06
CA LEU A 498 -18.58 -2.71 -56.88
C LEU A 498 -17.70 -3.79 -56.28
N GLU A 499 -16.49 -3.46 -55.88
CA GLU A 499 -15.54 -4.34 -55.23
C GLU A 499 -16.06 -4.82 -53.87
N ILE A 500 -16.71 -3.94 -53.08
CA ILE A 500 -17.36 -4.31 -51.82
C ILE A 500 -18.46 -5.36 -52.02
N MET A 501 -19.34 -5.17 -53.03
CA MET A 501 -20.36 -6.15 -53.37
C MET A 501 -19.74 -7.49 -53.80
N GLN A 502 -18.70 -7.46 -54.59
CA GLN A 502 -18.02 -8.62 -55.13
C GLN A 502 -17.34 -9.42 -53.97
N LEU A 503 -16.64 -8.73 -53.03
CA LEU A 503 -15.99 -9.35 -51.87
C LEU A 503 -17.01 -9.92 -50.88
N LYS A 504 -18.17 -9.30 -50.71
CA LYS A 504 -19.27 -9.85 -49.87
C LYS A 504 -19.84 -11.14 -50.43
N LEU A 505 -19.80 -11.33 -51.75
CA LEU A 505 -20.30 -12.53 -52.43
C LEU A 505 -19.23 -13.62 -52.59
N ALA A 506 -17.97 -13.23 -52.86
CA ALA A 506 -16.88 -14.16 -53.20
C ALA A 506 -15.98 -14.49 -51.98
N GLY A 507 -16.12 -13.78 -50.89
CA GLY A 507 -15.25 -13.88 -49.71
C GLY A 507 -14.16 -12.79 -49.70
N ASP A 508 -13.65 -12.51 -48.50
CA ASP A 508 -12.62 -11.51 -48.25
C ASP A 508 -11.24 -12.06 -48.61
N GLU A 509 -10.40 -11.22 -49.21
CA GLU A 509 -9.01 -11.54 -49.57
C GLU A 509 -8.05 -10.68 -48.75
N PRO A 510 -6.92 -11.22 -48.26
CA PRO A 510 -5.92 -10.42 -47.58
C PRO A 510 -5.16 -9.51 -48.59
N VAL A 511 -4.99 -8.24 -48.22
CA VAL A 511 -4.17 -7.27 -48.92
C VAL A 511 -2.89 -7.04 -48.14
N ARG A 512 -1.74 -7.16 -48.82
CA ARG A 512 -0.45 -6.94 -48.18
C ARG A 512 -0.25 -5.46 -47.84
N ILE A 513 0.12 -5.18 -46.61
CA ILE A 513 0.62 -3.88 -46.14
C ILE A 513 2.11 -3.82 -46.50
N ARG A 514 2.54 -2.78 -47.19
CA ARG A 514 3.94 -2.52 -47.49
C ARG A 514 4.63 -1.81 -46.35
N CYS A 515 4.01 -0.79 -45.80
CA CYS A 515 4.39 -0.12 -44.57
C CYS A 515 3.26 0.75 -44.01
N GLY A 516 3.31 1.01 -42.71
CA GLY A 516 2.49 2.00 -42.04
C GLY A 516 3.37 2.89 -41.16
N ILE A 517 3.18 4.19 -41.23
CA ILE A 517 3.97 5.18 -40.49
C ILE A 517 3.00 6.17 -39.85
N ALA A 518 3.16 6.38 -38.53
CA ALA A 518 2.47 7.43 -37.80
C ALA A 518 3.51 8.15 -36.93
N ASP A 519 4.01 9.27 -37.38
CA ASP A 519 4.99 10.10 -36.69
C ASP A 519 4.35 11.44 -36.34
N PHE A 520 4.25 11.73 -35.05
CA PHE A 520 3.59 12.90 -34.50
C PHE A 520 4.56 13.75 -33.71
N GLY A 521 4.67 15.02 -34.07
CA GLY A 521 5.17 16.05 -33.20
C GLY A 521 4.11 16.41 -32.16
N VAL A 522 4.50 16.54 -30.89
CA VAL A 522 3.61 16.89 -29.79
C VAL A 522 4.05 18.23 -29.21
N LYS A 523 3.14 19.22 -29.20
CA LYS A 523 3.37 20.55 -28.63
C LYS A 523 2.18 20.98 -27.78
N GLN A 524 2.41 21.31 -26.51
CA GLN A 524 1.37 21.74 -25.56
C GLN A 524 0.15 20.80 -25.58
N GLY A 525 0.40 19.48 -25.57
CA GLY A 525 -0.63 18.44 -25.57
C GLY A 525 -1.34 18.21 -26.88
N VAL A 526 -1.00 18.95 -27.96
CA VAL A 526 -1.56 18.75 -29.29
C VAL A 526 -0.57 17.95 -30.13
N MET A 527 -1.02 16.79 -30.63
CA MET A 527 -0.27 15.94 -31.55
C MET A 527 -0.66 16.29 -32.98
N GLU A 528 0.29 16.67 -33.78
CA GLU A 528 0.14 16.89 -35.24
C GLU A 528 1.02 15.90 -35.97
N PRO A 529 0.50 15.20 -37.02
CA PRO A 529 1.30 14.25 -37.76
C PRO A 529 2.28 14.96 -38.69
N ASP A 530 3.56 14.69 -38.50
CA ASP A 530 4.59 14.98 -39.50
C ASP A 530 4.42 14.02 -40.69
N ILE A 531 4.15 12.75 -40.38
CA ILE A 531 3.82 11.70 -41.34
C ILE A 531 2.72 10.82 -40.76
N LEU A 532 1.63 10.64 -41.51
CA LEU A 532 0.59 9.64 -41.20
C LEU A 532 0.19 8.95 -42.49
N ALA A 533 0.73 7.77 -42.73
CA ALA A 533 0.55 7.06 -43.99
C ALA A 533 0.46 5.53 -43.76
N LEU A 534 -0.44 4.89 -44.51
CA LEU A 534 -0.52 3.44 -44.63
C LEU A 534 -0.44 3.08 -46.13
N ASP A 535 0.57 2.35 -46.54
CA ASP A 535 0.81 1.92 -47.90
C ASP A 535 0.55 0.43 -48.06
N THR A 536 -0.32 0.09 -49.01
CA THR A 536 -0.71 -1.30 -49.32
C THR A 536 -0.54 -1.59 -50.83
N ASP A 537 -0.75 -2.83 -51.24
CA ASP A 537 -0.70 -3.22 -52.64
C ASP A 537 -1.84 -2.62 -53.48
N VAL A 538 -2.96 -2.21 -52.85
CA VAL A 538 -4.16 -1.71 -53.53
C VAL A 538 -4.34 -0.19 -53.40
N SER A 539 -3.92 0.39 -52.28
CA SER A 539 -4.10 1.81 -52.03
C SER A 539 -3.06 2.37 -51.06
N ARG A 540 -2.85 3.67 -51.12
CA ARG A 540 -2.16 4.45 -50.09
C ARG A 540 -3.17 5.32 -49.37
N ILE A 541 -3.09 5.35 -48.05
CA ILE A 541 -3.93 6.17 -47.20
C ILE A 541 -3.04 7.20 -46.52
N ASP A 542 -3.29 8.49 -46.78
CA ASP A 542 -2.60 9.58 -46.10
C ASP A 542 -3.54 10.22 -45.08
N GLY A 543 -3.01 10.52 -43.90
CA GLY A 543 -3.73 11.16 -42.82
C GLY A 543 -3.18 12.54 -42.48
N SER A 544 -4.03 13.43 -42.04
CA SER A 544 -3.69 14.77 -41.53
C SER A 544 -4.66 15.17 -40.42
N GLY A 545 -4.36 16.25 -39.70
CA GLY A 545 -5.24 16.75 -38.64
C GLY A 545 -4.52 16.85 -37.33
N ARG A 546 -5.24 16.73 -36.22
CA ARG A 546 -4.70 16.89 -34.86
C ARG A 546 -5.38 15.99 -33.84
N ILE A 547 -4.65 15.66 -32.78
CA ILE A 547 -5.14 14.93 -31.60
C ILE A 547 -4.83 15.80 -30.40
N ASP A 548 -5.86 16.23 -29.65
CA ASP A 548 -5.70 17.01 -28.43
C ASP A 548 -5.77 16.06 -27.21
N LEU A 549 -4.63 15.87 -26.56
CA LEU A 549 -4.49 15.01 -25.40
C LEU A 549 -5.16 15.61 -24.14
N GLY A 550 -5.18 16.94 -24.02
CA GLY A 550 -5.76 17.64 -22.88
C GLY A 550 -7.28 17.63 -22.90
N GLN A 551 -7.87 17.79 -24.09
CA GLN A 551 -9.32 17.75 -24.31
C GLN A 551 -9.81 16.34 -24.64
N GLU A 552 -8.91 15.38 -24.83
CA GLU A 552 -9.22 14.00 -25.24
C GLU A 552 -10.03 13.96 -26.56
N ARG A 553 -9.62 14.76 -27.55
CA ARG A 553 -10.32 14.92 -28.82
C ARG A 553 -9.49 14.51 -30.03
N LEU A 554 -10.16 13.89 -30.97
CA LEU A 554 -9.67 13.54 -32.30
C LEU A 554 -10.28 14.48 -33.33
N ASP A 555 -9.45 14.94 -34.27
CA ASP A 555 -9.86 15.68 -35.47
C ASP A 555 -8.89 15.33 -36.60
N LEU A 556 -9.08 14.15 -37.19
CA LEU A 556 -8.24 13.60 -38.24
C LEU A 556 -9.01 13.50 -39.54
N THR A 557 -8.32 13.76 -40.64
CA THR A 557 -8.81 13.55 -41.99
C THR A 557 -7.95 12.50 -42.67
N VAL A 558 -8.57 11.45 -43.18
CA VAL A 558 -7.93 10.31 -43.81
C VAL A 558 -8.34 10.29 -45.28
N VAL A 559 -7.37 10.29 -46.18
CA VAL A 559 -7.60 10.36 -47.64
C VAL A 559 -7.04 9.12 -48.30
N PRO A 560 -7.90 8.19 -48.78
CA PRO A 560 -7.46 7.04 -49.54
C PRO A 560 -7.10 7.44 -50.98
N LYS A 561 -6.00 6.89 -51.51
CA LYS A 561 -5.54 7.03 -52.89
C LYS A 561 -5.38 5.64 -53.49
N SER A 562 -6.30 5.26 -54.38
CA SER A 562 -6.24 3.95 -55.06
C SER A 562 -5.05 3.86 -56.02
N ARG A 563 -4.45 2.68 -56.11
CA ARG A 563 -3.39 2.33 -57.07
C ARG A 563 -3.96 1.65 -58.30
N LYS A 564 -5.18 1.15 -58.25
CA LYS A 564 -5.84 0.44 -59.36
C LYS A 564 -6.92 1.32 -60.00
N LEU A 565 -7.16 1.12 -61.31
CA LEU A 565 -8.32 1.64 -61.97
C LEU A 565 -9.59 1.06 -61.36
N SER A 566 -10.49 1.90 -60.88
CA SER A 566 -11.83 1.49 -60.45
C SER A 566 -12.87 2.30 -61.19
N LEU A 567 -13.88 1.60 -61.72
CA LEU A 567 -14.97 2.20 -62.49
C LEU A 567 -15.92 3.03 -61.61
N VAL A 568 -15.98 2.75 -60.33
CA VAL A 568 -16.82 3.50 -59.35
C VAL A 568 -16.06 3.68 -58.03
N ALA A 569 -15.28 4.75 -57.95
CA ALA A 569 -14.54 5.09 -56.73
C ALA A 569 -14.97 6.46 -56.21
N LEU A 570 -15.44 6.47 -54.96
CA LEU A 570 -15.78 7.70 -54.28
C LEU A 570 -14.62 8.16 -53.37
N ARG A 571 -13.57 8.77 -53.97
CA ARG A 571 -12.40 9.33 -53.23
C ARG A 571 -12.82 10.43 -52.25
N THR A 572 -13.58 10.06 -51.26
CA THR A 572 -14.11 11.02 -50.27
C THR A 572 -13.27 10.98 -49.03
N PRO A 573 -12.75 12.10 -48.53
CA PRO A 573 -12.06 12.14 -47.27
C PRO A 573 -12.96 11.63 -46.13
N ILE A 574 -12.37 10.84 -45.23
CA ILE A 574 -13.01 10.35 -44.04
C ILE A 574 -12.55 11.22 -42.89
N HIS A 575 -13.50 11.83 -42.19
CA HIS A 575 -13.22 12.60 -40.98
C HIS A 575 -13.42 11.71 -39.77
N VAL A 576 -12.36 11.57 -38.96
CA VAL A 576 -12.42 10.87 -37.65
C VAL A 576 -12.39 11.93 -36.57
N GLN A 577 -13.54 12.15 -35.94
CA GLN A 577 -13.75 13.22 -34.96
C GLN A 577 -14.40 12.67 -33.68
N GLY A 578 -14.33 13.44 -32.60
CA GLY A 578 -14.99 13.09 -31.35
C GLY A 578 -14.03 12.93 -30.18
N SER A 579 -14.52 12.38 -29.09
CA SER A 579 -13.71 12.10 -27.92
C SER A 579 -12.97 10.76 -28.04
N PHE A 580 -11.91 10.56 -27.25
CA PHE A 580 -11.21 9.27 -27.17
C PHE A 580 -12.14 8.12 -26.77
N ALA A 581 -13.17 8.42 -25.94
CA ALA A 581 -14.16 7.43 -25.52
C ALA A 581 -15.16 7.08 -26.63
N HIS A 582 -15.47 8.04 -27.52
CA HIS A 582 -16.49 7.90 -28.57
C HIS A 582 -16.00 8.52 -29.87
N PRO A 583 -15.02 7.89 -30.57
CA PRO A 583 -14.58 8.35 -31.88
C PRO A 583 -15.71 8.10 -32.91
N GLN A 584 -15.90 9.06 -33.80
CA GLN A 584 -16.91 8.99 -34.87
C GLN A 584 -16.21 9.17 -36.20
N ALA A 585 -16.46 8.28 -37.16
CA ALA A 585 -16.03 8.41 -38.52
C ALA A 585 -17.20 8.91 -39.40
N SER A 586 -16.96 9.93 -40.22
CA SER A 586 -17.94 10.51 -41.12
C SER A 586 -17.33 10.81 -42.48
N LEU A 587 -18.13 10.73 -43.51
CA LEU A 587 -17.74 11.06 -44.89
C LEU A 587 -18.00 12.54 -45.19
N ASP A 588 -17.17 13.17 -46.01
CA ASP A 588 -17.38 14.51 -46.52
C ASP A 588 -18.58 14.55 -47.50
N LYS A 589 -19.77 14.86 -46.95
CA LYS A 589 -21.04 14.89 -47.68
C LYS A 589 -21.04 15.90 -48.82
N GLY A 590 -20.29 17.00 -48.69
CA GLY A 590 -20.20 18.03 -49.73
C GLY A 590 -19.47 17.55 -51.00
N LYS A 591 -18.31 16.92 -50.83
CA LYS A 591 -17.56 16.34 -51.95
C LYS A 591 -18.28 15.16 -52.60
N LEU A 592 -19.00 14.36 -51.81
CA LEU A 592 -19.83 13.27 -52.29
C LEU A 592 -21.01 13.78 -53.13
N ALA A 593 -21.69 14.81 -52.68
CA ALA A 593 -22.79 15.44 -53.40
C ALA A 593 -22.34 16.09 -54.70
N MET A 594 -21.20 16.81 -54.70
CA MET A 594 -20.64 17.44 -55.92
C MET A 594 -20.31 16.40 -56.99
N ARG A 595 -19.74 15.25 -56.60
CA ARG A 595 -19.44 14.18 -57.56
C ARG A 595 -20.69 13.53 -58.10
N GLY A 596 -21.68 13.30 -57.24
CA GLY A 596 -22.99 12.80 -57.63
C GLY A 596 -23.70 13.75 -58.62
N LEU A 597 -23.66 15.05 -58.31
CA LEU A 597 -24.20 16.08 -59.23
C LEU A 597 -23.47 16.16 -60.54
N GLY A 598 -22.11 16.06 -60.51
CA GLY A 598 -21.29 16.00 -61.73
C GLY A 598 -21.61 14.77 -62.57
N ALA A 599 -21.78 13.61 -61.97
CA ALA A 599 -22.18 12.38 -62.63
C ALA A 599 -23.59 12.50 -63.24
N LEU A 600 -24.53 13.09 -62.55
CA LEU A 600 -25.90 13.35 -63.07
C LEU A 600 -25.86 14.35 -64.20
N ALA A 601 -25.11 15.44 -64.11
CA ALA A 601 -25.01 16.45 -65.15
C ALA A 601 -24.38 15.90 -66.43
N LEU A 602 -23.30 15.12 -66.34
CA LEU A 602 -22.66 14.47 -67.48
C LEU A 602 -23.52 13.33 -68.05
N GLY A 603 -24.21 12.60 -67.21
CA GLY A 603 -25.15 11.54 -67.57
C GLY A 603 -26.38 12.05 -68.33
N ALA A 604 -26.80 13.28 -68.07
CA ALA A 604 -27.86 13.95 -68.84
C ALA A 604 -27.46 14.27 -70.28
N VAL A 605 -26.14 14.41 -70.57
CA VAL A 605 -25.58 14.64 -71.92
C VAL A 605 -25.34 13.30 -72.63
N ASN A 606 -24.74 12.34 -71.92
CA ASN A 606 -24.47 10.97 -72.42
C ASN A 606 -24.34 10.03 -71.23
N PRO A 607 -25.11 8.92 -71.16
CA PRO A 607 -25.05 7.97 -70.06
C PRO A 607 -23.63 7.42 -69.79
N ALA A 608 -22.81 7.24 -70.81
CA ALA A 608 -21.39 6.82 -70.65
C ALA A 608 -20.53 7.87 -69.94
N LEU A 609 -20.83 9.17 -70.07
CA LEU A 609 -20.09 10.27 -69.44
C LEU A 609 -20.44 10.40 -67.92
N ALA A 610 -21.53 9.84 -67.49
CA ALA A 610 -21.89 9.81 -66.05
C ALA A 610 -20.86 9.12 -65.21
N LEU A 611 -20.09 8.19 -65.78
CA LEU A 611 -19.05 7.43 -65.08
C LEU A 611 -17.75 8.23 -64.92
N LEU A 612 -17.49 9.26 -65.73
CA LEU A 612 -16.24 10.00 -65.73
C LEU A 612 -15.85 10.61 -64.37
N PRO A 613 -16.73 11.26 -63.60
CA PRO A 613 -16.38 11.78 -62.28
C PRO A 613 -16.19 10.68 -61.21
N LEU A 614 -16.61 9.45 -61.52
CA LEU A 614 -16.55 8.29 -60.64
C LEU A 614 -15.36 7.36 -60.95
N ILE A 615 -14.69 7.54 -62.12
CA ILE A 615 -13.53 6.75 -62.54
C ILE A 615 -12.29 7.20 -61.76
N ASP A 616 -11.66 6.28 -61.08
CA ASP A 616 -10.33 6.45 -60.49
C ASP A 616 -9.26 5.88 -61.44
N VAL A 617 -8.47 6.76 -62.04
CA VAL A 617 -7.39 6.37 -62.98
C VAL A 617 -6.17 5.74 -62.29
N GLY A 618 -6.22 5.53 -60.98
CA GLY A 618 -5.08 4.98 -60.24
C GLY A 618 -3.84 5.85 -60.33
N HIS A 619 -3.11 6.00 -59.28
CA HIS A 619 -1.79 6.67 -59.31
C HIS A 619 -0.73 5.62 -59.05
N SER A 620 0.26 5.51 -59.94
CA SER A 620 1.48 4.75 -59.70
C SER A 620 2.35 5.53 -58.72
N VAL A 621 2.03 5.40 -57.44
CA VAL A 621 2.90 5.91 -56.36
C VAL A 621 3.92 4.82 -56.10
N GLU A 622 5.18 5.03 -56.48
CA GLU A 622 6.28 4.16 -56.07
C GLU A 622 6.27 4.07 -54.54
N SER A 623 6.53 2.87 -54.02
CA SER A 623 6.60 2.65 -52.59
C SER A 623 7.78 3.42 -51.99
N GLU A 624 7.50 4.57 -51.41
CA GLU A 624 8.49 5.40 -50.70
C GLU A 624 8.74 4.90 -49.27
N CYS A 625 8.24 3.69 -48.92
CA CYS A 625 8.34 3.14 -47.56
C CYS A 625 9.75 3.22 -46.99
N ARG A 626 10.75 2.88 -47.81
CA ARG A 626 12.14 2.92 -47.36
C ARG A 626 12.58 4.36 -47.02
N ARG A 627 12.24 5.32 -47.90
CA ARG A 627 12.55 6.75 -47.68
C ARG A 627 11.83 7.31 -46.46
N LEU A 628 10.55 6.99 -46.28
CA LEU A 628 9.76 7.44 -45.13
C LEU A 628 10.29 6.85 -43.84
N ILE A 629 10.72 5.58 -43.83
CA ILE A 629 11.36 4.94 -42.66
C ILE A 629 12.69 5.63 -42.32
N GLU A 630 13.48 6.01 -43.33
CA GLU A 630 14.74 6.74 -43.14
C GLU A 630 14.50 8.16 -42.61
N GLU A 631 13.48 8.87 -43.11
CA GLU A 631 13.07 10.18 -42.60
C GLU A 631 12.71 10.15 -41.14
N VAL A 632 11.90 9.17 -40.69
CA VAL A 632 11.56 8.98 -39.26
C VAL A 632 12.79 8.64 -38.42
N ARG A 633 13.72 7.84 -38.95
CA ARG A 633 14.98 7.51 -38.27
C ARG A 633 15.92 8.71 -38.13
N THR A 634 15.91 9.61 -39.10
CA THR A 634 16.78 10.81 -39.08
C THR A 634 16.19 11.97 -38.30
N SER A 635 14.86 12.15 -38.30
CA SER A 635 14.18 13.18 -37.50
C SER A 635 14.11 12.84 -36.00
N GLY A 636 14.41 11.61 -35.61
CA GLY A 636 14.49 11.14 -34.20
C GLY A 636 15.88 11.27 -33.56
N ARG A 637 16.85 11.85 -34.25
CA ARG A 637 18.16 12.25 -33.73
C ARG A 637 18.16 13.73 -33.38
#